data_f1886502cf10b246d93b319d257df891
#
_entry.id   f1886502cf10b246d93b319d257df891
#
_cell.length_a   1.000
_cell.length_b   1.000
_cell.length_c   1.000
_cell.angle_alpha   90.00
_cell.angle_beta   90.00
_cell.angle_gamma   90.00
#
_symmetry.space_group_name_H-M   'P 1'
#
loop_
_entity.id
_entity.type
_entity.pdbx_description
1 polymer ?
#
loop_
_entity_poly.entity_id
_entity_poly.type
_entity_poly.pdbx_seq_one_letter_code
_entity_poly.pdbx_strand_id
1 'polypeptide(L)'
;MSGAPHLRRRSSAVPHLDSSNEFPPSASSSNKVPPSPYLDPRRQPELSRPPPVGSWREKKQPVIPSVTSAATRILSITFRLLRNPYSLVLISFCSLILFSTSYVHRNSSTLSKRPLPPSLLPILRHSSNAVAYLHPATGQKLKDWHDYQVKSDPNRPLTPDEIEQRSRHTFHPNGLLLVNSRGKHPIHELIEKAEKKWKDKVAKQSRTLSEAVAEYKQRYRRNPPKGFDDWWAFCEKHHVQLRDEYDQIAHDLAPHWALEASDSRHRNRVMQERDHTFTAAFHPGIRETSLHGPYSDLKRASDVAELLSLFAGRMHRELNITFIIDDNPAVMLPYAQRERMVELGQQGDYYGPSEWTEPEDSSLSNFAKACAPNSPLRRSERGEFVADYSGEAQRSFIWSHAKTADVCHHPEFRKLHGHTMGQGVPLGPLVPLFTFAKTKLQSDILSTPLEQYEEHYIGYDPPWEGKSQNKLLWRGSTTGVEFDRHTPWRLSQRARLHIMSHETEGDRAVIWSQRGKLRESNISAATLNQLYMDTSFSGDVQQCDEETCELIRNTMEFKPTIGIDESNTYKYFIDVDGNGWSGRFHRLMSTRSVLLKSTAFPEWYQDRVQEWVHYIPLKIDYSDLYDIMAFFIGTPDGQGGHDSLAEKIGASGKRWAKEHWRKADMAAYMYRLCLEYARILYHDEQDVDFVESINFDLS
;
A
#
# COMPACT_ATOMS: atom_id res chain seq x y z
N MET A 1 -18.03 44.36 62.22
CA MET A 1 -18.63 43.27 63.00
C MET A 1 -18.69 42.04 62.11
N SER A 2 -17.85 41.08 62.45
CA SER A 2 -17.92 39.64 62.43
C SER A 2 -18.16 38.99 61.06
N GLY A 3 -17.38 38.05 60.61
CA GLY A 3 -16.32 37.22 61.08
C GLY A 3 -16.26 36.06 60.08
N ALA A 4 -15.10 35.91 59.42
CA ALA A 4 -14.87 34.77 58.52
C ALA A 4 -14.27 33.60 59.32
N PRO A 5 -14.55 32.33 58.98
CA PRO A 5 -13.78 31.23 59.52
C PRO A 5 -12.75 30.75 58.48
N HIS A 6 -11.52 30.62 58.97
CA HIS A 6 -10.37 29.99 58.33
C HIS A 6 -10.64 28.50 58.03
N LEU A 7 -10.43 28.07 56.78
CA LEU A 7 -10.26 26.65 56.44
C LEU A 7 -8.76 26.33 56.30
N ARG A 8 -8.30 25.48 57.20
CA ARG A 8 -6.93 24.91 57.25
C ARG A 8 -6.68 24.07 55.99
N ARG A 9 -5.61 24.39 55.28
CA ARG A 9 -4.97 23.47 54.31
C ARG A 9 -4.37 22.30 55.05
N ARG A 10 -4.83 21.08 54.78
CA ARG A 10 -4.10 19.85 55.06
C ARG A 10 -3.14 19.58 53.92
N SER A 11 -1.86 19.63 54.16
CA SER A 11 -0.81 19.08 53.29
C SER A 11 -0.82 17.57 53.44
N SER A 12 -1.18 16.86 52.37
CA SER A 12 -0.95 15.42 52.29
C SER A 12 0.40 15.22 51.59
N ALA A 13 1.35 14.73 52.36
CA ALA A 13 2.66 14.28 51.89
C ALA A 13 2.48 13.10 50.91
N VAL A 14 3.13 13.22 49.77
CA VAL A 14 3.31 12.11 48.81
C VAL A 14 4.45 11.24 49.37
N PRO A 15 4.30 9.92 49.48
CA PRO A 15 5.43 9.06 49.87
C PRO A 15 6.40 8.98 48.68
N HIS A 16 7.68 9.24 48.95
CA HIS A 16 8.80 8.87 48.09
C HIS A 16 8.80 7.35 47.92
N LEU A 17 8.63 6.87 46.71
CA LEU A 17 8.94 5.50 46.32
C LEU A 17 10.43 5.42 46.03
N ASP A 18 11.10 4.62 46.82
CA ASP A 18 12.52 4.29 46.77
C ASP A 18 12.82 3.57 45.42
N SER A 19 13.79 4.11 44.70
CA SER A 19 14.28 3.55 43.45
C SER A 19 15.34 2.48 43.73
N SER A 20 14.90 1.27 44.06
CA SER A 20 15.79 0.09 44.08
C SER A 20 14.99 -1.18 43.81
N ASN A 21 14.66 -1.40 42.53
CA ASN A 21 14.44 -2.74 42.01
C ASN A 21 15.23 -2.86 40.72
N GLU A 22 16.42 -3.42 40.87
CA GLU A 22 17.24 -3.93 39.78
C GLU A 22 16.45 -5.04 39.06
N PHE A 23 16.09 -4.79 37.82
CA PHE A 23 15.70 -5.86 36.91
C PHE A 23 16.96 -6.65 36.51
N PRO A 24 16.93 -7.97 36.52
CA PRO A 24 18.05 -8.76 36.03
C PRO A 24 18.27 -8.48 34.54
N PRO A 25 19.52 -8.46 34.04
CA PRO A 25 19.82 -8.22 32.64
C PRO A 25 19.16 -9.28 31.77
N SER A 26 18.35 -8.88 30.81
CA SER A 26 17.81 -9.74 29.80
C SER A 26 18.96 -10.35 29.02
N ALA A 27 19.09 -11.67 29.07
CA ALA A 27 20.02 -12.43 28.25
C ALA A 27 19.75 -12.13 26.79
N SER A 28 20.77 -11.68 26.06
CA SER A 28 20.77 -11.54 24.61
C SER A 28 20.57 -12.91 23.99
N SER A 29 19.33 -13.26 23.64
CA SER A 29 19.05 -14.41 22.82
C SER A 29 19.12 -13.97 21.35
N SER A 30 20.14 -14.43 20.66
CA SER A 30 20.15 -14.45 19.21
C SER A 30 18.85 -15.14 18.74
N ASN A 31 17.91 -14.37 18.20
CA ASN A 31 16.65 -14.87 17.66
C ASN A 31 16.91 -15.68 16.38
N LYS A 32 17.46 -16.88 16.53
CA LYS A 32 17.10 -18.00 15.68
C LYS A 32 15.79 -18.52 16.25
N VAL A 33 14.66 -18.10 15.67
CA VAL A 33 13.37 -18.71 15.94
C VAL A 33 13.52 -20.19 15.63
N PRO A 34 13.45 -21.10 16.59
CA PRO A 34 13.43 -22.52 16.28
C PRO A 34 12.12 -22.79 15.51
N PRO A 35 12.14 -23.65 14.48
CA PRO A 35 10.91 -24.02 13.79
C PRO A 35 9.95 -24.61 14.81
N SER A 36 8.74 -24.07 14.85
CA SER A 36 7.66 -24.56 15.73
C SER A 36 7.46 -26.06 15.49
N PRO A 37 7.50 -26.90 16.51
CA PRO A 37 7.32 -28.34 16.37
C PRO A 37 5.93 -28.72 15.81
N TYR A 38 5.01 -27.78 15.74
CA TYR A 38 3.65 -27.97 15.22
C TYR A 38 3.47 -27.62 13.73
N LEU A 39 4.50 -27.03 13.10
CA LEU A 39 4.44 -26.59 11.71
C LEU A 39 5.50 -27.25 10.80
N ASP A 40 6.17 -28.33 11.24
CA ASP A 40 7.03 -29.13 10.37
C ASP A 40 6.13 -29.93 9.39
N PRO A 41 6.16 -29.62 8.09
CA PRO A 41 5.35 -30.33 7.10
C PRO A 41 5.63 -31.84 7.04
N ARG A 42 6.71 -32.32 7.66
CA ARG A 42 7.11 -33.73 7.71
C ARG A 42 6.56 -34.48 8.91
N ARG A 43 5.88 -33.81 9.85
CA ARG A 43 5.18 -34.43 10.99
C ARG A 43 3.69 -34.20 10.87
N GLN A 44 3.05 -34.91 9.93
CA GLN A 44 1.61 -35.09 9.94
C GLN A 44 1.21 -36.12 10.98
N PRO A 45 0.17 -35.89 11.81
CA PRO A 45 -0.44 -36.95 12.59
C PRO A 45 -1.10 -37.92 11.63
N GLU A 46 -0.87 -39.23 11.82
CA GLU A 46 -1.57 -40.29 11.12
C GLU A 46 -3.08 -40.11 11.34
N LEU A 47 -3.77 -39.63 10.32
CA LEU A 47 -5.22 -39.65 10.27
C LEU A 47 -5.66 -41.05 9.92
N SER A 48 -6.35 -41.72 10.84
CA SER A 48 -7.02 -43.01 10.67
C SER A 48 -7.89 -42.96 9.39
N ARG A 49 -7.71 -43.98 8.55
CA ARG A 49 -8.44 -44.19 7.29
C ARG A 49 -9.95 -44.26 7.54
N PRO A 50 -10.78 -43.54 6.76
CA PRO A 50 -12.21 -43.79 6.74
C PRO A 50 -12.54 -45.10 6.02
N PRO A 51 -13.70 -45.77 6.32
CA PRO A 51 -14.10 -46.99 5.69
C PRO A 51 -14.48 -46.81 4.21
N PRO A 52 -14.43 -47.85 3.36
CA PRO A 52 -14.66 -47.73 1.94
C PRO A 52 -16.15 -47.46 1.63
N VAL A 53 -16.41 -46.36 0.90
CA VAL A 53 -17.74 -46.07 0.38
C VAL A 53 -17.88 -46.64 -1.03
N GLY A 54 -19.04 -47.24 -1.25
CA GLY A 54 -19.39 -48.01 -2.43
C GLY A 54 -19.47 -47.20 -3.73
N SER A 55 -19.33 -47.97 -4.79
CA SER A 55 -19.40 -47.69 -6.21
C SER A 55 -20.39 -46.58 -6.63
N TRP A 56 -19.89 -45.53 -7.28
CA TRP A 56 -20.69 -44.62 -8.07
C TRP A 56 -20.42 -44.79 -9.57
N ARG A 57 -21.52 -44.85 -10.32
CA ARG A 57 -21.63 -45.08 -11.77
C ARG A 57 -20.82 -44.06 -12.57
N GLU A 58 -20.13 -44.55 -13.60
CA GLU A 58 -19.53 -43.82 -14.70
C GLU A 58 -20.49 -42.75 -15.30
N LYS A 59 -20.13 -41.50 -15.27
CA LYS A 59 -20.67 -40.45 -16.14
C LYS A 59 -19.70 -40.22 -17.29
N LYS A 60 -20.23 -40.41 -18.51
CA LYS A 60 -19.56 -40.26 -19.78
C LYS A 60 -18.86 -38.90 -19.89
N GLN A 61 -17.59 -38.92 -20.23
CA GLN A 61 -16.80 -37.75 -20.61
C GLN A 61 -17.36 -37.09 -21.88
N PRO A 62 -17.37 -35.79 -22.02
CA PRO A 62 -17.65 -35.09 -23.28
C PRO A 62 -16.47 -35.27 -24.25
N VAL A 63 -16.76 -35.68 -25.45
CA VAL A 63 -15.82 -35.89 -26.57
C VAL A 63 -15.25 -34.54 -26.99
N ILE A 64 -13.93 -34.38 -26.88
CA ILE A 64 -13.21 -33.22 -27.44
C ILE A 64 -13.18 -33.37 -28.95
N PRO A 65 -13.64 -32.36 -29.76
CA PRO A 65 -13.54 -32.44 -31.23
C PRO A 65 -12.07 -32.35 -31.65
N SER A 66 -11.62 -33.30 -32.47
CA SER A 66 -10.26 -33.36 -32.95
C SER A 66 -9.85 -32.13 -33.79
N VAL A 67 -8.62 -31.68 -33.61
CA VAL A 67 -7.96 -30.52 -34.24
C VAL A 67 -7.87 -30.62 -35.78
N THR A 68 -8.26 -31.74 -36.37
CA THR A 68 -8.19 -31.98 -37.82
C THR A 68 -9.25 -31.23 -38.66
N SER A 69 -10.33 -30.73 -38.06
CA SER A 69 -11.38 -30.01 -38.83
C SER A 69 -11.04 -28.56 -39.15
N ALA A 70 -10.16 -27.91 -38.38
CA ALA A 70 -9.76 -26.50 -38.60
C ALA A 70 -8.71 -26.40 -39.73
N ALA A 71 -7.78 -27.32 -39.80
CA ALA A 71 -6.77 -27.35 -40.87
C ALA A 71 -7.37 -27.59 -42.24
N THR A 72 -8.39 -28.45 -42.35
CA THR A 72 -9.07 -28.75 -43.62
C THR A 72 -9.93 -27.58 -44.12
N ARG A 73 -10.49 -26.76 -43.22
CA ARG A 73 -11.23 -25.54 -43.60
C ARG A 73 -10.29 -24.41 -44.04
N ILE A 74 -9.14 -24.26 -43.41
CA ILE A 74 -8.14 -23.27 -43.83
C ILE A 74 -7.55 -23.62 -45.20
N LEU A 75 -7.23 -24.89 -45.46
CA LEU A 75 -6.77 -25.33 -46.78
C LEU A 75 -7.83 -25.14 -47.90
N SER A 76 -9.11 -25.31 -47.61
CA SER A 76 -10.17 -25.10 -48.60
C SER A 76 -10.39 -23.61 -48.95
N ILE A 77 -10.16 -22.71 -48.01
CA ILE A 77 -10.24 -21.25 -48.21
C ILE A 77 -9.02 -20.76 -48.99
N THR A 78 -7.83 -21.26 -48.71
CA THR A 78 -6.61 -20.90 -49.45
C THR A 78 -6.67 -21.40 -50.91
N PHE A 79 -7.20 -22.60 -51.19
CA PHE A 79 -7.37 -23.11 -52.57
C PHE A 79 -8.43 -22.34 -53.38
N ARG A 80 -9.46 -21.77 -52.76
CA ARG A 80 -10.45 -20.89 -53.43
C ARG A 80 -9.90 -19.51 -53.77
N LEU A 81 -8.99 -18.97 -52.92
CA LEU A 81 -8.34 -17.68 -53.16
C LEU A 81 -7.28 -17.75 -54.29
N LEU A 82 -6.62 -18.89 -54.49
CA LEU A 82 -5.62 -19.10 -55.51
C LEU A 82 -6.20 -19.31 -56.95
N ARG A 83 -7.53 -19.52 -57.09
CA ARG A 83 -8.20 -19.67 -58.40
C ARG A 83 -8.68 -18.36 -59.02
N ASN A 84 -8.55 -17.24 -58.31
CA ASN A 84 -8.97 -15.94 -58.82
C ASN A 84 -7.73 -15.16 -59.29
N PRO A 85 -7.58 -14.82 -60.59
CA PRO A 85 -6.39 -14.12 -61.10
C PRO A 85 -6.15 -12.75 -60.45
N TYR A 86 -7.20 -12.12 -59.96
CA TYR A 86 -7.06 -10.84 -59.21
C TYR A 86 -6.46 -11.02 -57.82
N SER A 87 -6.61 -12.18 -57.21
CA SER A 87 -6.01 -12.48 -55.88
C SER A 87 -4.50 -12.71 -55.99
N LEU A 88 -4.02 -13.28 -57.09
CA LEU A 88 -2.59 -13.47 -57.35
C LEU A 88 -1.87 -12.13 -57.58
N VAL A 89 -2.53 -11.19 -58.24
CA VAL A 89 -2.00 -9.84 -58.47
C VAL A 89 -1.94 -9.08 -57.12
N LEU A 90 -2.96 -9.22 -56.27
CA LEU A 90 -2.97 -8.58 -54.97
C LEU A 90 -1.89 -9.14 -54.01
N ILE A 91 -1.71 -10.46 -54.01
CA ILE A 91 -0.67 -11.14 -53.19
C ILE A 91 0.73 -10.74 -53.67
N SER A 92 0.95 -10.65 -55.00
CA SER A 92 2.22 -10.17 -55.59
C SER A 92 2.49 -8.71 -55.22
N PHE A 93 1.45 -7.86 -55.24
CA PHE A 93 1.58 -6.44 -54.86
C PHE A 93 1.86 -6.26 -53.37
N CYS A 94 1.17 -6.99 -52.50
CA CYS A 94 1.45 -7.00 -51.05
C CYS A 94 2.83 -7.55 -50.69
N SER A 95 3.30 -8.58 -51.43
CA SER A 95 4.65 -9.14 -51.27
C SER A 95 5.72 -8.13 -51.68
N LEU A 96 5.49 -7.38 -52.76
CA LEU A 96 6.41 -6.33 -53.23
C LEU A 96 6.49 -5.15 -52.25
N ILE A 97 5.36 -4.78 -51.64
CA ILE A 97 5.32 -3.74 -50.60
C ILE A 97 6.05 -4.21 -49.31
N LEU A 98 5.82 -5.45 -48.87
CA LEU A 98 6.50 -6.02 -47.70
C LEU A 98 8.01 -6.20 -47.96
N PHE A 99 8.40 -6.54 -49.19
CA PHE A 99 9.83 -6.65 -49.54
C PHE A 99 10.50 -5.27 -49.60
N SER A 100 9.82 -4.26 -50.12
CA SER A 100 10.34 -2.88 -50.18
C SER A 100 10.40 -2.25 -48.80
N THR A 101 9.43 -2.48 -47.89
CA THR A 101 9.48 -1.99 -46.49
C THR A 101 10.54 -2.71 -45.69
N SER A 102 10.73 -4.01 -45.90
CA SER A 102 11.81 -4.77 -45.23
C SER A 102 13.21 -4.36 -45.74
N TYR A 103 13.34 -4.04 -47.00
CA TYR A 103 14.58 -3.54 -47.60
C TYR A 103 14.92 -2.13 -47.12
N VAL A 104 13.92 -1.25 -46.99
CA VAL A 104 14.09 0.10 -46.44
C VAL A 104 14.41 0.04 -44.96
N HIS A 105 13.80 -0.87 -44.19
CA HIS A 105 14.08 -1.00 -42.75
C HIS A 105 15.47 -1.60 -42.47
N ARG A 106 15.97 -2.47 -43.36
CA ARG A 106 17.30 -3.07 -43.19
C ARG A 106 18.44 -2.14 -43.59
N ASN A 107 18.18 -1.12 -44.44
CA ASN A 107 19.19 -0.18 -44.93
C ASN A 107 19.04 1.25 -44.37
N SER A 108 18.16 1.49 -43.42
CA SER A 108 17.89 2.82 -42.88
C SER A 108 19.05 3.40 -42.04
N SER A 109 20.04 2.60 -41.68
CA SER A 109 21.25 3.07 -40.96
C SER A 109 22.32 3.69 -41.86
N THR A 110 22.20 3.58 -43.19
CA THR A 110 23.23 4.06 -44.13
C THR A 110 22.78 5.14 -45.12
N LEU A 111 21.49 5.48 -45.15
CA LEU A 111 20.89 6.39 -46.18
C LEU A 111 20.64 7.83 -45.68
N SER A 112 21.16 8.21 -44.49
CA SER A 112 20.83 9.53 -43.93
C SER A 112 21.62 10.73 -44.52
N LYS A 113 22.43 10.58 -45.54
CA LYS A 113 23.29 11.67 -46.08
C LYS A 113 23.40 11.82 -47.60
N ARG A 114 22.42 11.43 -48.39
CA ARG A 114 22.40 11.80 -49.83
C ARG A 114 21.05 12.39 -50.26
N PRO A 115 20.99 13.61 -50.86
CA PRO A 115 19.76 14.13 -51.43
C PRO A 115 19.39 13.31 -52.65
N LEU A 116 18.06 13.04 -52.77
CA LEU A 116 17.48 12.37 -53.92
C LEU A 116 17.73 13.18 -55.20
N PRO A 117 18.02 12.51 -56.34
CA PRO A 117 18.27 13.21 -57.60
C PRO A 117 17.01 13.95 -58.07
N PRO A 118 17.13 15.14 -58.63
CA PRO A 118 16.04 16.02 -59.04
C PRO A 118 15.07 15.45 -60.08
N SER A 119 15.40 14.34 -60.72
CA SER A 119 14.62 13.71 -61.78
C SER A 119 13.41 12.91 -61.32
N LEU A 120 13.26 12.62 -60.01
CA LEU A 120 12.10 11.86 -59.48
C LEU A 120 11.01 12.74 -58.88
N LEU A 121 11.24 14.03 -58.69
CA LEU A 121 10.28 14.96 -58.14
C LEU A 121 9.02 15.21 -58.98
N PRO A 122 9.06 15.19 -60.33
CA PRO A 122 7.87 15.36 -61.13
C PRO A 122 6.91 14.16 -61.12
N ILE A 123 7.44 12.94 -60.99
CA ILE A 123 6.63 11.70 -61.03
C ILE A 123 5.78 11.56 -59.77
N LEU A 124 6.27 11.97 -58.61
CA LEU A 124 5.52 11.94 -57.35
C LEU A 124 4.43 13.02 -57.26
N ARG A 125 4.63 14.17 -57.93
CA ARG A 125 3.59 15.21 -58.02
C ARG A 125 2.42 14.86 -58.94
N HIS A 126 2.64 14.07 -59.99
CA HIS A 126 1.59 13.67 -60.91
C HIS A 126 0.77 12.48 -60.41
N SER A 127 1.37 11.58 -59.62
CA SER A 127 0.65 10.44 -59.04
C SER A 127 -0.29 10.83 -57.90
N SER A 128 0.03 11.87 -57.14
CA SER A 128 -0.83 12.35 -56.04
C SER A 128 -2.16 12.99 -56.54
N ASN A 129 -2.13 13.67 -57.69
CA ASN A 129 -3.34 14.28 -58.27
C ASN A 129 -4.24 13.27 -58.98
N ALA A 130 -3.69 12.18 -59.53
CA ALA A 130 -4.46 11.14 -60.23
C ALA A 130 -5.22 10.23 -59.23
N VAL A 131 -4.70 9.99 -58.05
CA VAL A 131 -5.36 9.16 -57.00
C VAL A 131 -6.50 9.91 -56.30
N ALA A 132 -6.44 11.24 -56.23
CA ALA A 132 -7.48 12.06 -55.58
C ALA A 132 -8.82 12.07 -56.34
N TYR A 133 -8.82 11.71 -57.63
CA TYR A 133 -10.04 11.68 -58.47
C TYR A 133 -10.76 10.32 -58.44
N LEU A 134 -10.21 9.28 -57.80
CA LEU A 134 -10.74 7.92 -57.94
C LEU A 134 -11.66 7.45 -56.81
N HIS A 135 -11.64 8.05 -55.63
CA HIS A 135 -12.60 7.71 -54.53
C HIS A 135 -12.51 8.71 -53.34
N PRO A 136 -13.64 9.20 -52.77
CA PRO A 136 -13.64 10.14 -51.65
C PRO A 136 -12.89 9.63 -50.40
N ALA A 137 -12.96 8.31 -50.12
CA ALA A 137 -12.26 7.68 -49.01
C ALA A 137 -10.72 7.63 -49.18
N THR A 138 -10.23 7.71 -50.41
CA THR A 138 -8.78 7.74 -50.71
C THR A 138 -8.23 9.16 -50.58
N GLY A 139 -9.05 10.16 -50.90
CA GLY A 139 -8.70 11.57 -50.69
C GLY A 139 -8.52 11.91 -49.20
N GLN A 140 -9.36 11.35 -48.32
CA GLN A 140 -9.24 11.53 -46.88
C GLN A 140 -7.94 10.91 -46.34
N LYS A 141 -7.59 9.69 -46.77
CA LYS A 141 -6.34 9.03 -46.34
C LYS A 141 -5.07 9.76 -46.82
N LEU A 142 -5.10 10.38 -48.00
CA LEU A 142 -4.00 11.20 -48.48
C LEU A 142 -3.88 12.52 -47.72
N LYS A 143 -5.03 13.10 -47.35
CA LYS A 143 -5.04 14.28 -46.48
C LYS A 143 -4.49 13.94 -45.09
N ASP A 144 -4.89 12.80 -44.52
CA ASP A 144 -4.39 12.30 -43.25
C ASP A 144 -2.87 12.03 -43.30
N TRP A 145 -2.35 11.52 -44.44
CA TRP A 145 -0.93 11.30 -44.67
C TRP A 145 -0.15 12.62 -44.82
N HIS A 146 -0.72 13.58 -45.55
CA HIS A 146 -0.14 14.92 -45.70
C HIS A 146 -0.12 15.65 -44.37
N ASP A 147 -1.20 15.58 -43.59
CA ASP A 147 -1.30 16.13 -42.24
C ASP A 147 -0.31 15.44 -41.29
N TYR A 148 -0.07 14.13 -41.48
CA TYR A 148 0.99 13.41 -40.74
C TYR A 148 2.38 13.91 -41.11
N GLN A 149 2.68 14.15 -42.38
CA GLN A 149 3.96 14.71 -42.85
C GLN A 149 4.19 16.14 -42.33
N VAL A 150 3.15 16.97 -42.31
CA VAL A 150 3.20 18.32 -41.76
C VAL A 150 3.39 18.28 -40.23
N LYS A 151 2.75 17.32 -39.54
CA LYS A 151 2.93 17.11 -38.10
C LYS A 151 4.31 16.54 -37.75
N SER A 152 4.99 15.87 -38.67
CA SER A 152 6.31 15.28 -38.48
C SER A 152 7.49 16.22 -38.79
N ASP A 153 7.25 17.45 -39.23
CA ASP A 153 8.32 18.44 -39.40
C ASP A 153 8.89 18.83 -38.01
N PRO A 154 10.16 18.51 -37.72
CA PRO A 154 10.76 18.82 -36.45
C PRO A 154 10.91 20.32 -36.15
N ASN A 155 10.82 21.18 -37.18
CA ASN A 155 10.94 22.62 -37.05
C ASN A 155 9.60 23.37 -37.00
N ARG A 156 8.49 22.66 -37.11
CA ARG A 156 7.15 23.25 -37.02
C ARG A 156 6.85 23.79 -35.61
N PRO A 157 6.27 24.97 -35.47
CA PRO A 157 5.72 25.41 -34.20
C PRO A 157 4.68 24.43 -33.68
N LEU A 158 4.80 23.99 -32.44
CA LEU A 158 3.85 23.09 -31.79
C LEU A 158 2.54 23.84 -31.54
N THR A 159 1.42 23.16 -31.71
CA THR A 159 0.13 23.68 -31.26
C THR A 159 0.05 23.74 -29.74
N PRO A 160 -0.83 24.58 -29.15
CA PRO A 160 -1.02 24.63 -27.69
C PRO A 160 -1.31 23.24 -27.10
N ASP A 161 -2.12 22.41 -27.76
CA ASP A 161 -2.44 21.04 -27.31
C ASP A 161 -1.22 20.11 -27.34
N GLU A 162 -0.36 20.25 -28.36
CA GLU A 162 0.88 19.46 -28.44
C GLU A 162 1.91 19.92 -27.40
N ILE A 163 1.96 21.21 -27.09
CA ILE A 163 2.79 21.76 -26.01
C ILE A 163 2.30 21.19 -24.68
N GLU A 164 0.99 21.21 -24.44
CA GLU A 164 0.39 20.64 -23.24
C GLU A 164 0.67 19.14 -23.14
N GLN A 165 0.43 18.39 -24.22
CA GLN A 165 0.69 16.94 -24.23
C GLN A 165 2.17 16.61 -23.96
N ARG A 166 3.12 17.38 -24.53
CA ARG A 166 4.56 17.20 -24.30
C ARG A 166 5.02 17.67 -22.92
N SER A 167 4.20 18.42 -22.19
CA SER A 167 4.51 18.91 -20.84
C SER A 167 3.89 18.04 -19.75
N ARG A 168 3.02 17.08 -20.06
CA ARG A 168 2.38 16.21 -19.08
C ARG A 168 3.37 15.33 -18.36
N HIS A 169 3.14 15.15 -17.07
CA HIS A 169 3.84 14.17 -16.25
C HIS A 169 3.34 12.75 -16.57
N THR A 170 4.14 11.74 -16.22
CA THR A 170 3.76 10.33 -16.45
C THR A 170 3.36 9.69 -15.14
N PHE A 171 2.10 9.25 -15.03
CA PHE A 171 1.60 8.44 -13.93
C PHE A 171 1.98 6.97 -14.19
N HIS A 172 3.02 6.51 -13.51
CA HIS A 172 3.51 5.14 -13.68
C HIS A 172 2.65 4.14 -12.90
N PRO A 173 2.42 2.91 -13.41
CA PRO A 173 1.59 1.90 -12.74
C PRO A 173 2.04 1.51 -11.32
N ASN A 174 3.34 1.67 -11.00
CA ASN A 174 3.90 1.38 -9.68
C ASN A 174 3.56 2.42 -8.58
N GLY A 175 2.78 3.45 -8.89
CA GLY A 175 2.37 4.47 -7.91
C GLY A 175 3.18 5.76 -7.94
N LEU A 176 4.19 5.88 -8.81
CA LEU A 176 5.02 7.08 -8.97
C LEU A 176 4.55 7.94 -10.14
N LEU A 177 4.54 9.25 -9.93
CA LEU A 177 4.46 10.25 -10.99
C LEU A 177 5.90 10.64 -11.38
N LEU A 178 6.28 10.36 -12.63
CA LEU A 178 7.56 10.75 -13.19
C LEU A 178 7.49 12.18 -13.70
N VAL A 179 8.41 13.03 -13.22
CA VAL A 179 8.40 14.46 -13.51
C VAL A 179 8.89 14.75 -14.91
N ASN A 180 8.09 15.53 -15.66
CA ASN A 180 8.53 16.12 -16.91
C ASN A 180 9.01 17.55 -16.64
N SER A 181 10.27 17.85 -16.92
CA SER A 181 10.89 19.15 -16.68
C SER A 181 10.27 20.30 -17.45
N ARG A 182 9.50 20.01 -18.51
CA ARG A 182 8.74 21.00 -19.29
C ARG A 182 7.36 21.29 -18.73
N GLY A 183 6.93 20.51 -17.72
CA GLY A 183 5.61 20.65 -17.09
C GLY A 183 5.53 21.76 -16.07
N LYS A 184 4.36 21.86 -15.44
CA LYS A 184 4.16 22.63 -14.21
C LYS A 184 4.74 21.87 -13.03
N HIS A 185 4.81 22.48 -11.85
CA HIS A 185 5.21 21.72 -10.67
C HIS A 185 4.20 20.60 -10.37
N PRO A 186 4.63 19.32 -10.25
CA PRO A 186 3.73 18.15 -10.21
C PRO A 186 2.79 18.12 -9.01
N ILE A 187 3.17 18.71 -7.87
CA ILE A 187 2.37 18.68 -6.64
C ILE A 187 1.00 19.35 -6.85
N HIS A 188 0.87 20.37 -7.69
CA HIS A 188 -0.43 20.96 -8.01
C HIS A 188 -1.40 19.92 -8.62
N GLU A 189 -0.92 19.17 -9.61
CA GLU A 189 -1.73 18.12 -10.27
C GLU A 189 -2.06 16.98 -9.31
N LEU A 190 -1.12 16.61 -8.43
CA LEU A 190 -1.33 15.58 -7.40
C LEU A 190 -2.43 15.98 -6.41
N ILE A 191 -2.39 17.22 -5.90
CA ILE A 191 -3.42 17.75 -4.99
C ILE A 191 -4.79 17.77 -5.68
N GLU A 192 -4.88 18.33 -6.88
CA GLU A 192 -6.14 18.47 -7.62
C GLU A 192 -6.80 17.10 -7.88
N LYS A 193 -6.02 16.12 -8.38
CA LYS A 193 -6.52 14.76 -8.63
C LYS A 193 -6.92 14.04 -7.35
N ALA A 194 -6.16 14.22 -6.27
CA ALA A 194 -6.46 13.60 -4.99
C ALA A 194 -7.73 14.18 -4.36
N GLU A 195 -7.92 15.50 -4.41
CA GLU A 195 -9.16 16.16 -3.94
C GLU A 195 -10.39 15.67 -4.71
N LYS A 196 -10.28 15.54 -6.03
CA LYS A 196 -11.35 14.97 -6.84
C LYS A 196 -11.66 13.54 -6.42
N LYS A 197 -10.63 12.68 -6.30
CA LYS A 197 -10.77 11.28 -5.90
C LYS A 197 -11.44 11.16 -4.52
N TRP A 198 -11.03 12.00 -3.55
CA TRP A 198 -11.63 12.04 -2.21
C TRP A 198 -13.10 12.46 -2.26
N LYS A 199 -13.42 13.53 -2.97
CA LYS A 199 -14.79 14.00 -3.14
C LYS A 199 -15.69 12.92 -3.79
N ASP A 200 -15.18 12.25 -4.82
CA ASP A 200 -15.90 11.17 -5.51
C ASP A 200 -16.12 9.97 -4.58
N LYS A 201 -15.11 9.61 -3.75
CA LYS A 201 -15.21 8.53 -2.74
C LYS A 201 -16.30 8.82 -1.71
N VAL A 202 -16.31 10.00 -1.11
CA VAL A 202 -17.31 10.39 -0.10
C VAL A 202 -18.72 10.46 -0.70
N ALA A 203 -18.85 10.95 -1.92
CA ALA A 203 -20.14 11.07 -2.60
C ALA A 203 -20.79 9.72 -2.95
N LYS A 204 -19.97 8.67 -3.13
CA LYS A 204 -20.41 7.32 -3.52
C LYS A 204 -20.74 6.41 -2.35
N GLN A 205 -20.50 6.83 -1.10
CA GLN A 205 -20.81 5.99 0.06
C GLN A 205 -22.29 5.66 0.15
N SER A 206 -22.59 4.41 0.47
CA SER A 206 -23.95 3.92 0.70
C SER A 206 -24.63 4.68 1.83
N ARG A 207 -25.90 5.04 1.64
CA ARG A 207 -26.71 5.81 2.58
C ARG A 207 -27.77 4.97 3.27
N THR A 208 -28.13 3.83 2.67
CA THR A 208 -29.11 2.88 3.18
C THR A 208 -28.50 1.48 3.27
N LEU A 209 -29.08 0.61 4.09
CA LEU A 209 -28.68 -0.79 4.19
C LEU A 209 -28.77 -1.48 2.82
N SER A 210 -29.82 -1.24 2.07
CA SER A 210 -30.03 -1.86 0.76
C SER A 210 -28.96 -1.43 -0.25
N GLU A 211 -28.58 -0.13 -0.27
CA GLU A 211 -27.45 0.34 -1.09
C GLU A 211 -26.13 -0.35 -0.67
N ALA A 212 -25.87 -0.48 0.65
CA ALA A 212 -24.68 -1.13 1.15
C ALA A 212 -24.63 -2.63 0.80
N VAL A 213 -25.79 -3.32 0.83
CA VAL A 213 -25.90 -4.72 0.39
C VAL A 213 -25.61 -4.84 -1.11
N ALA A 214 -26.14 -3.92 -1.91
CA ALA A 214 -25.91 -3.91 -3.36
C ALA A 214 -24.43 -3.64 -3.69
N GLU A 215 -23.81 -2.63 -3.05
CA GLU A 215 -22.39 -2.31 -3.19
C GLU A 215 -21.50 -3.48 -2.75
N TYR A 216 -21.84 -4.13 -1.63
CA TYR A 216 -21.12 -5.31 -1.16
C TYR A 216 -21.15 -6.43 -2.19
N LYS A 217 -22.33 -6.78 -2.71
CA LYS A 217 -22.48 -7.81 -3.75
C LYS A 217 -21.72 -7.48 -5.02
N GLN A 218 -21.71 -6.22 -5.41
CA GLN A 218 -20.96 -5.75 -6.57
C GLN A 218 -19.44 -5.91 -6.39
N ARG A 219 -18.90 -5.50 -5.21
CA ARG A 219 -17.46 -5.56 -4.92
C ARG A 219 -16.98 -6.99 -4.71
N TYR A 220 -17.67 -7.77 -3.88
CA TYR A 220 -17.14 -9.05 -3.38
C TYR A 220 -17.79 -10.29 -4.01
N ARG A 221 -18.77 -10.13 -4.90
CA ARG A 221 -19.45 -11.20 -5.64
C ARG A 221 -20.11 -12.26 -4.76
N ARG A 222 -20.54 -11.89 -3.55
CA ARG A 222 -21.21 -12.75 -2.56
C ARG A 222 -22.17 -11.91 -1.71
N ASN A 223 -23.07 -12.56 -0.97
CA ASN A 223 -23.90 -11.86 0.00
C ASN A 223 -23.05 -11.32 1.17
N PRO A 224 -23.50 -10.26 1.87
CA PRO A 224 -22.87 -9.87 3.13
C PRO A 224 -22.92 -10.97 4.18
N PRO A 225 -22.04 -10.97 5.21
CA PRO A 225 -22.10 -11.92 6.31
C PRO A 225 -23.34 -11.72 7.17
N LYS A 226 -23.80 -12.76 7.84
CA LYS A 226 -24.87 -12.65 8.87
C LYS A 226 -24.48 -11.60 9.92
N GLY A 227 -25.47 -10.77 10.32
CA GLY A 227 -25.23 -9.64 11.24
C GLY A 227 -24.75 -8.37 10.55
N PHE A 228 -24.75 -8.33 9.21
CA PHE A 228 -24.41 -7.14 8.44
C PHE A 228 -25.38 -5.97 8.71
N ASP A 229 -26.64 -6.25 8.93
CA ASP A 229 -27.68 -5.30 9.36
C ASP A 229 -27.40 -4.73 10.75
N ASP A 230 -26.99 -5.55 11.71
CA ASP A 230 -26.59 -5.10 13.04
C ASP A 230 -25.29 -4.24 12.99
N TRP A 231 -24.36 -4.62 12.15
CA TRP A 231 -23.17 -3.81 11.87
C TRP A 231 -23.56 -2.45 11.22
N TRP A 232 -24.49 -2.48 10.26
CA TRP A 232 -25.00 -1.25 9.64
C TRP A 232 -25.67 -0.35 10.67
N ALA A 233 -26.55 -0.90 11.51
CA ALA A 233 -27.20 -0.16 12.60
C ALA A 233 -26.18 0.39 13.62
N PHE A 234 -25.09 -0.34 13.89
CA PHE A 234 -23.96 0.18 14.67
C PHE A 234 -23.32 1.38 13.99
N CYS A 235 -23.04 1.31 12.70
CA CYS A 235 -22.47 2.41 11.92
C CYS A 235 -23.37 3.64 11.90
N GLU A 236 -24.69 3.47 11.78
CA GLU A 236 -25.65 4.56 11.85
C GLU A 236 -25.68 5.22 13.22
N LYS A 237 -25.82 4.42 14.28
CA LYS A 237 -25.85 4.89 15.67
C LYS A 237 -24.60 5.70 16.03
N HIS A 238 -23.45 5.30 15.54
CA HIS A 238 -22.17 5.93 15.84
C HIS A 238 -21.71 6.93 14.76
N HIS A 239 -22.55 7.21 13.77
CA HIS A 239 -22.26 8.14 12.67
C HIS A 239 -20.96 7.83 11.93
N VAL A 240 -20.69 6.54 11.66
CA VAL A 240 -19.56 6.10 10.82
C VAL A 240 -19.84 6.50 9.38
N GLN A 241 -18.92 7.23 8.76
CA GLN A 241 -19.19 7.87 7.46
C GLN A 241 -18.71 7.04 6.26
N LEU A 242 -17.55 6.37 6.36
CA LEU A 242 -16.96 5.58 5.26
C LEU A 242 -17.38 4.11 5.41
N ARG A 243 -18.65 3.81 5.10
CA ARG A 243 -19.28 2.51 5.36
C ARG A 243 -18.97 1.45 4.30
N ASP A 244 -18.42 1.84 3.15
CA ASP A 244 -18.08 0.93 2.06
C ASP A 244 -16.57 0.65 1.95
N GLU A 245 -15.74 1.33 2.74
CA GLU A 245 -14.29 1.30 2.60
C GLU A 245 -13.64 0.26 3.53
N TYR A 246 -13.76 -1.04 3.14
CA TYR A 246 -13.27 -2.21 3.89
C TYR A 246 -12.61 -3.26 2.98
N ASP A 247 -12.10 -2.87 1.82
CA ASP A 247 -11.53 -3.78 0.83
C ASP A 247 -10.32 -4.55 1.37
N GLN A 248 -9.57 -3.96 2.32
CA GLN A 248 -8.46 -4.63 2.99
C GLN A 248 -8.90 -5.92 3.70
N ILE A 249 -10.08 -5.95 4.32
CA ILE A 249 -10.62 -7.16 4.97
C ILE A 249 -10.84 -8.28 3.95
N ALA A 250 -11.47 -7.95 2.83
CA ALA A 250 -11.71 -8.93 1.77
C ALA A 250 -10.40 -9.46 1.15
N HIS A 251 -9.41 -8.58 1.00
CA HIS A 251 -8.09 -8.95 0.50
C HIS A 251 -7.35 -9.90 1.44
N ASP A 252 -7.37 -9.64 2.75
CA ASP A 252 -6.68 -10.46 3.74
C ASP A 252 -7.33 -11.84 3.89
N LEU A 253 -8.66 -11.88 3.83
CA LEU A 253 -9.42 -13.11 3.98
C LEU A 253 -9.54 -13.94 2.68
N ALA A 254 -9.14 -13.38 1.53
CA ALA A 254 -9.28 -14.07 0.23
C ALA A 254 -8.68 -15.49 0.19
N PRO A 255 -7.45 -15.75 0.65
CA PRO A 255 -6.88 -17.11 0.63
C PRO A 255 -7.54 -18.06 1.64
N HIS A 256 -8.15 -17.55 2.72
CA HIS A 256 -8.82 -18.38 3.74
C HIS A 256 -10.09 -19.05 3.20
N TRP A 257 -10.70 -18.56 2.14
CA TRP A 257 -11.86 -19.18 1.50
C TRP A 257 -11.54 -20.52 0.83
N ALA A 258 -10.27 -20.82 0.60
CA ALA A 258 -9.84 -22.12 0.08
C ALA A 258 -9.58 -23.16 1.18
N LEU A 259 -9.85 -22.87 2.42
CA LEU A 259 -9.77 -23.83 3.52
C LEU A 259 -11.16 -24.35 3.83
N GLU A 260 -11.28 -25.67 4.08
CA GLU A 260 -12.51 -26.22 4.66
C GLU A 260 -12.79 -25.58 6.01
N ALA A 261 -14.06 -25.37 6.36
CA ALA A 261 -14.43 -24.76 7.64
C ALA A 261 -13.87 -25.53 8.84
N SER A 262 -13.86 -26.88 8.76
CA SER A 262 -13.25 -27.75 9.77
C SER A 262 -11.75 -27.49 9.96
N ASP A 263 -11.01 -27.31 8.86
CA ASP A 263 -9.57 -26.98 8.88
C ASP A 263 -9.35 -25.56 9.42
N SER A 264 -10.16 -24.61 8.98
CA SER A 264 -10.13 -23.24 9.50
C SER A 264 -10.35 -23.19 11.02
N ARG A 265 -11.34 -23.91 11.54
CA ARG A 265 -11.57 -24.04 12.99
C ARG A 265 -10.43 -24.74 13.72
N HIS A 266 -9.83 -25.78 13.10
CA HIS A 266 -8.67 -26.47 13.67
C HIS A 266 -7.47 -25.50 13.78
N ARG A 267 -7.12 -24.81 12.70
CA ARG A 267 -6.02 -23.82 12.69
C ARG A 267 -6.26 -22.71 13.70
N ASN A 268 -7.49 -22.22 13.79
CA ASN A 268 -7.86 -21.22 14.79
C ASN A 268 -7.59 -21.70 16.22
N ARG A 269 -7.97 -22.95 16.57
CA ARG A 269 -7.68 -23.52 17.90
C ARG A 269 -6.19 -23.66 18.17
N VAL A 270 -5.41 -24.10 17.16
CA VAL A 270 -3.96 -24.27 17.31
C VAL A 270 -3.27 -22.93 17.58
N MET A 271 -3.74 -21.84 16.96
CA MET A 271 -3.13 -20.53 17.15
C MET A 271 -3.36 -19.94 18.55
N GLN A 272 -4.39 -20.35 19.27
CA GLN A 272 -4.68 -19.86 20.64
C GLN A 272 -3.61 -20.24 21.65
N GLU A 273 -2.89 -21.34 21.40
CA GLU A 273 -1.80 -21.83 22.26
C GLU A 273 -0.40 -21.41 21.76
N ARG A 274 -0.35 -20.65 20.66
CA ARG A 274 0.92 -20.22 20.08
C ARG A 274 1.61 -19.21 21.01
N ASP A 275 2.92 -19.36 21.19
CA ASP A 275 3.74 -18.38 21.90
C ASP A 275 3.70 -17.03 21.18
N HIS A 276 3.95 -15.94 21.91
CA HIS A 276 3.86 -14.55 21.41
C HIS A 276 2.46 -14.17 20.88
N THR A 277 1.40 -14.75 21.45
CA THR A 277 0.01 -14.40 21.09
C THR A 277 -0.88 -14.22 22.31
N PHE A 278 -2.00 -13.55 22.10
CA PHE A 278 -3.17 -13.56 22.96
C PHE A 278 -4.44 -13.75 22.13
N THR A 279 -5.47 -14.28 22.74
CA THR A 279 -6.76 -14.52 22.08
C THR A 279 -7.86 -13.74 22.78
N ALA A 280 -8.68 -13.05 21.98
CA ALA A 280 -9.94 -12.46 22.43
C ALA A 280 -11.10 -13.37 21.99
N ALA A 281 -11.94 -13.79 22.95
CA ALA A 281 -13.06 -14.65 22.70
C ALA A 281 -14.38 -13.92 22.87
N PHE A 282 -15.28 -14.09 21.90
CA PHE A 282 -16.64 -13.61 21.93
C PHE A 282 -17.60 -14.73 22.31
N HIS A 283 -18.58 -14.43 23.15
CA HIS A 283 -19.65 -15.32 23.51
C HIS A 283 -21.01 -14.67 23.17
N PRO A 284 -21.93 -15.36 22.48
CA PRO A 284 -23.20 -14.79 22.07
C PRO A 284 -23.97 -14.15 23.23
N GLY A 285 -24.39 -12.90 23.04
CA GLY A 285 -25.13 -12.15 24.04
C GLY A 285 -24.30 -11.57 25.19
N ILE A 286 -23.01 -11.88 25.27
CA ILE A 286 -22.10 -11.32 26.30
C ILE A 286 -21.42 -10.07 25.72
N ARG A 287 -21.47 -8.97 26.49
CA ARG A 287 -20.90 -7.67 26.04
C ARG A 287 -19.39 -7.56 26.21
N GLU A 288 -18.82 -8.37 27.07
CA GLU A 288 -17.40 -8.39 27.34
C GLU A 288 -16.73 -9.52 26.58
N THR A 289 -15.54 -9.27 26.04
CA THR A 289 -14.69 -10.31 25.50
C THR A 289 -13.83 -10.90 26.59
N SER A 290 -13.69 -12.22 26.64
CA SER A 290 -12.71 -12.88 27.50
C SER A 290 -11.34 -12.94 26.81
N LEU A 291 -10.27 -12.79 27.59
CA LEU A 291 -8.89 -12.90 27.11
C LEU A 291 -8.28 -14.19 27.61
N HIS A 292 -7.56 -14.88 26.76
CA HIS A 292 -6.79 -16.09 27.12
C HIS A 292 -5.55 -16.23 26.22
N GLY A 293 -4.73 -17.25 26.47
CA GLY A 293 -3.48 -17.49 25.77
C GLY A 293 -2.26 -16.95 26.51
N PRO A 294 -1.05 -17.18 25.98
CA PRO A 294 0.21 -16.96 26.71
C PRO A 294 0.46 -15.52 27.18
N TYR A 295 -0.05 -14.52 26.43
CA TYR A 295 0.21 -13.09 26.69
C TYR A 295 -1.08 -12.28 26.89
N SER A 296 -2.11 -12.91 27.43
CA SER A 296 -3.43 -12.29 27.63
C SER A 296 -3.46 -11.21 28.73
N ASP A 297 -2.45 -11.11 29.57
CA ASP A 297 -2.28 -10.12 30.63
C ASP A 297 -1.63 -8.80 30.17
N LEU A 298 -1.16 -8.75 28.92
CA LEU A 298 -0.55 -7.53 28.38
C LEU A 298 -1.56 -6.39 28.25
N LYS A 299 -1.08 -5.15 28.42
CA LYS A 299 -1.89 -3.95 28.15
C LYS A 299 -2.48 -3.95 26.73
N ARG A 300 -1.72 -4.35 25.72
CA ARG A 300 -2.17 -4.48 24.34
C ARG A 300 -3.40 -5.40 24.23
N ALA A 301 -3.43 -6.50 24.95
CA ALA A 301 -4.60 -7.41 24.98
C ALA A 301 -5.83 -6.74 25.61
N SER A 302 -5.66 -6.04 26.74
CA SER A 302 -6.74 -5.29 27.38
C SER A 302 -7.26 -4.14 26.53
N ASP A 303 -6.40 -3.43 25.80
CA ASP A 303 -6.79 -2.37 24.86
C ASP A 303 -7.63 -2.92 23.70
N VAL A 304 -7.23 -4.08 23.16
CA VAL A 304 -8.03 -4.79 22.13
C VAL A 304 -9.39 -5.19 22.71
N ALA A 305 -9.44 -5.81 23.90
CA ALA A 305 -10.72 -6.20 24.52
C ALA A 305 -11.64 -5.00 24.77
N GLU A 306 -11.09 -3.86 25.20
CA GLU A 306 -11.84 -2.61 25.36
C GLU A 306 -12.50 -2.18 24.03
N LEU A 307 -11.76 -2.20 22.92
CA LEU A 307 -12.29 -1.85 21.60
C LEU A 307 -13.39 -2.81 21.17
N LEU A 308 -13.16 -4.12 21.34
CA LEU A 308 -14.11 -5.16 20.93
C LEU A 308 -15.40 -5.13 21.76
N SER A 309 -15.35 -4.72 23.03
CA SER A 309 -16.51 -4.61 23.93
C SER A 309 -17.60 -3.67 23.39
N LEU A 310 -17.25 -2.72 22.50
CA LEU A 310 -18.21 -1.80 21.89
C LEU A 310 -19.26 -2.52 21.03
N PHE A 311 -18.96 -3.72 20.53
CA PHE A 311 -19.89 -4.49 19.70
C PHE A 311 -20.04 -5.97 20.11
N ALA A 312 -19.24 -6.46 21.07
CA ALA A 312 -19.19 -7.89 21.43
C ALA A 312 -20.60 -8.49 21.70
N GLY A 313 -21.48 -7.77 22.40
CA GLY A 313 -22.84 -8.24 22.69
C GLY A 313 -23.77 -8.38 21.46
N ARG A 314 -23.28 -8.00 20.27
CA ARG A 314 -24.00 -8.14 18.99
C ARG A 314 -23.49 -9.30 18.15
N MET A 315 -22.44 -10.01 18.62
CA MET A 315 -21.95 -11.19 17.92
C MET A 315 -22.94 -12.33 18.08
N HIS A 316 -23.34 -12.95 16.96
CA HIS A 316 -24.34 -14.02 16.93
C HIS A 316 -23.74 -15.41 17.17
N ARG A 317 -22.42 -15.53 17.11
CA ARG A 317 -21.70 -16.81 17.26
C ARG A 317 -20.51 -16.64 18.19
N GLU A 318 -20.09 -17.76 18.76
CA GLU A 318 -18.80 -17.83 19.44
C GLU A 318 -17.66 -17.61 18.43
N LEU A 319 -16.71 -16.77 18.79
CA LEU A 319 -15.59 -16.43 17.92
C LEU A 319 -14.34 -16.20 18.75
N ASN A 320 -13.26 -16.89 18.39
CA ASN A 320 -11.92 -16.65 18.94
C ASN A 320 -11.04 -16.01 17.86
N ILE A 321 -10.43 -14.87 18.19
CA ILE A 321 -9.48 -14.17 17.33
C ILE A 321 -8.14 -14.05 18.05
N THR A 322 -7.08 -14.56 17.42
CA THR A 322 -5.74 -14.63 18.02
C THR A 322 -4.83 -13.58 17.41
N PHE A 323 -4.31 -12.70 18.24
CA PHE A 323 -3.43 -11.61 17.86
C PHE A 323 -1.98 -11.95 18.17
N ILE A 324 -1.08 -11.58 17.27
CA ILE A 324 0.35 -11.55 17.57
C ILE A 324 0.68 -10.31 18.42
N ILE A 325 1.54 -10.48 19.42
CA ILE A 325 1.96 -9.37 20.28
C ILE A 325 3.08 -8.52 19.67
N ASP A 326 3.83 -9.11 18.73
CA ASP A 326 4.96 -8.46 18.08
C ASP A 326 4.51 -7.33 17.13
N ASP A 327 5.41 -6.38 16.89
CA ASP A 327 5.18 -5.31 15.91
C ASP A 327 5.28 -5.81 14.45
N ASN A 328 5.81 -7.01 14.25
CA ASN A 328 6.01 -7.60 12.93
C ASN A 328 4.98 -8.69 12.64
N PRO A 329 4.51 -8.80 11.39
CA PRO A 329 3.63 -9.88 10.94
C PRO A 329 4.38 -11.24 10.92
N ALA A 330 3.63 -12.35 10.98
CA ALA A 330 4.20 -13.69 11.14
C ALA A 330 3.85 -14.68 10.04
N VAL A 331 2.95 -14.37 9.12
CA VAL A 331 2.44 -15.31 8.11
C VAL A 331 2.83 -14.85 6.71
N MET A 332 3.59 -15.67 5.98
CA MET A 332 3.92 -15.42 4.58
C MET A 332 3.81 -16.69 3.75
N LEU A 333 3.15 -16.60 2.61
CA LEU A 333 2.94 -17.70 1.67
C LEU A 333 3.79 -17.52 0.42
N PRO A 334 4.25 -18.59 -0.22
CA PRO A 334 4.74 -18.51 -1.58
C PRO A 334 3.68 -17.94 -2.52
N TYR A 335 4.09 -17.11 -3.49
CA TYR A 335 3.17 -16.47 -4.43
C TYR A 335 2.22 -17.46 -5.10
N ALA A 336 2.76 -18.56 -5.66
CA ALA A 336 1.95 -19.54 -6.38
C ALA A 336 0.90 -20.19 -5.48
N GLN A 337 1.23 -20.48 -4.23
CA GLN A 337 0.28 -21.04 -3.26
C GLN A 337 -0.82 -20.01 -2.93
N ARG A 338 -0.44 -18.78 -2.64
CA ARG A 338 -1.42 -17.73 -2.31
C ARG A 338 -2.40 -17.51 -3.45
N GLU A 339 -1.91 -17.35 -4.69
CA GLU A 339 -2.77 -17.17 -5.86
C GLU A 339 -3.67 -18.38 -6.11
N ARG A 340 -3.13 -19.60 -5.96
CA ARG A 340 -3.93 -20.82 -6.10
C ARG A 340 -5.04 -20.90 -5.05
N MET A 341 -4.75 -20.54 -3.81
CA MET A 341 -5.77 -20.50 -2.75
C MET A 341 -6.84 -19.43 -3.05
N VAL A 342 -6.44 -18.26 -3.52
CA VAL A 342 -7.41 -17.20 -3.90
C VAL A 342 -8.29 -17.67 -5.07
N GLU A 343 -7.72 -18.32 -6.07
CA GLU A 343 -8.46 -18.87 -7.21
C GLU A 343 -9.48 -19.94 -6.77
N LEU A 344 -9.05 -20.92 -5.97
CA LEU A 344 -9.92 -21.97 -5.43
C LEU A 344 -11.05 -21.39 -4.59
N GLY A 345 -10.75 -20.45 -3.69
CA GLY A 345 -11.76 -19.80 -2.86
C GLY A 345 -12.80 -19.00 -3.66
N GLN A 346 -12.42 -18.46 -4.83
CA GLN A 346 -13.36 -17.82 -5.76
C GLN A 346 -14.25 -18.83 -6.50
N GLN A 347 -13.74 -20.04 -6.74
CA GLN A 347 -14.47 -21.15 -7.39
C GLN A 347 -15.35 -21.93 -6.40
N GLY A 348 -15.16 -21.73 -5.09
CA GLY A 348 -15.81 -22.52 -4.03
C GLY A 348 -15.15 -23.89 -3.82
N ASP A 349 -13.89 -24.04 -4.24
CA ASP A 349 -13.07 -25.25 -4.08
C ASP A 349 -12.06 -25.07 -2.95
N TYR A 350 -11.50 -26.19 -2.47
CA TYR A 350 -10.59 -26.22 -1.35
C TYR A 350 -9.16 -26.59 -1.75
N TYR A 351 -8.20 -26.02 -1.04
CA TYR A 351 -6.79 -26.27 -1.18
C TYR A 351 -6.42 -27.54 -0.41
N GLY A 352 -6.02 -28.58 -1.14
CA GLY A 352 -5.65 -29.88 -0.57
C GLY A 352 -4.18 -29.96 -0.14
N PRO A 353 -3.82 -30.87 0.78
CA PRO A 353 -2.43 -31.08 1.19
C PRO A 353 -1.48 -31.45 0.05
N SER A 354 -2.01 -32.07 -1.01
CA SER A 354 -1.26 -32.47 -2.20
C SER A 354 -0.88 -31.30 -3.12
N GLU A 355 -1.44 -30.11 -2.91
CA GLU A 355 -1.17 -28.92 -3.71
C GLU A 355 0.04 -28.11 -3.16
N TRP A 356 0.57 -28.49 -1.98
CA TRP A 356 1.77 -27.84 -1.43
C TRP A 356 2.97 -28.19 -2.31
N THR A 357 3.60 -27.14 -2.83
CA THR A 357 4.89 -27.24 -3.52
C THR A 357 5.91 -26.37 -2.78
N GLU A 358 7.09 -26.91 -2.51
CA GLU A 358 8.18 -26.09 -1.97
C GLU A 358 8.56 -25.00 -2.97
N PRO A 359 8.95 -23.81 -2.49
CA PRO A 359 9.44 -22.74 -3.36
C PRO A 359 10.67 -23.18 -4.14
N GLU A 360 10.62 -23.11 -5.45
CA GLU A 360 11.61 -23.70 -6.38
C GLU A 360 13.01 -23.06 -6.32
N ASP A 361 13.17 -21.84 -5.83
CA ASP A 361 14.43 -21.08 -5.92
C ASP A 361 14.98 -20.72 -4.54
N SER A 362 15.97 -21.49 -4.07
CA SER A 362 16.63 -21.27 -2.78
C SER A 362 17.49 -20.01 -2.73
N SER A 363 17.84 -19.43 -3.87
CA SER A 363 18.65 -18.19 -3.95
C SER A 363 17.86 -16.92 -3.65
N LEU A 364 16.53 -16.97 -3.76
CA LEU A 364 15.65 -15.84 -3.53
C LEU A 364 15.30 -15.69 -2.04
N SER A 365 15.15 -14.44 -1.59
CA SER A 365 14.59 -14.15 -0.27
C SER A 365 13.12 -14.61 -0.16
N ASN A 366 12.62 -14.79 1.06
CA ASN A 366 11.23 -15.11 1.29
C ASN A 366 10.29 -14.01 0.74
N PHE A 367 10.70 -12.74 0.83
CA PHE A 367 9.98 -11.63 0.20
C PHE A 367 9.84 -11.82 -1.32
N ALA A 368 10.94 -12.16 -2.00
CA ALA A 368 10.89 -12.38 -3.44
C ALA A 368 10.05 -13.62 -3.81
N LYS A 369 10.11 -14.70 -3.02
CA LYS A 369 9.27 -15.90 -3.23
C LYS A 369 7.77 -15.63 -3.05
N ALA A 370 7.41 -14.64 -2.21
CA ALA A 370 6.03 -14.21 -2.05
C ALA A 370 5.55 -13.25 -3.17
N CYS A 371 6.44 -12.80 -4.06
CA CYS A 371 6.11 -11.95 -5.20
C CYS A 371 5.84 -12.75 -6.47
N ALA A 372 5.14 -12.15 -7.43
CA ALA A 372 4.93 -12.74 -8.76
C ALA A 372 6.26 -13.07 -9.48
N PRO A 373 6.32 -14.12 -10.32
CA PRO A 373 7.55 -14.57 -10.98
C PRO A 373 8.29 -13.50 -11.78
N ASN A 374 7.55 -12.58 -12.41
CA ASN A 374 8.09 -11.50 -13.24
C ASN A 374 8.14 -10.14 -12.50
N SER A 375 7.95 -10.14 -11.17
CA SER A 375 8.00 -8.92 -10.39
C SER A 375 9.39 -8.28 -10.42
N PRO A 376 9.49 -6.95 -10.32
CA PRO A 376 10.75 -6.25 -10.20
C PRO A 376 11.66 -6.80 -9.10
N LEU A 377 11.11 -7.16 -7.92
CA LEU A 377 11.91 -7.71 -6.84
C LEU A 377 12.54 -9.05 -7.19
N ARG A 378 11.78 -10.03 -7.73
CA ARG A 378 12.36 -11.32 -8.15
C ARG A 378 13.42 -11.16 -9.22
N ARG A 379 13.19 -10.31 -10.20
CA ARG A 379 14.13 -10.00 -11.27
C ARG A 379 15.40 -9.37 -10.71
N SER A 380 15.26 -8.40 -9.81
CA SER A 380 16.40 -7.74 -9.15
C SER A 380 17.26 -8.74 -8.35
N GLU A 381 16.64 -9.64 -7.58
CA GLU A 381 17.39 -10.65 -6.80
C GLU A 381 18.05 -11.72 -7.70
N ARG A 382 17.55 -11.94 -8.91
CA ARG A 382 18.22 -12.78 -9.93
C ARG A 382 19.34 -12.06 -10.68
N GLY A 383 19.61 -10.80 -10.36
CA GLY A 383 20.62 -9.98 -11.04
C GLY A 383 20.18 -9.46 -12.42
N GLU A 384 18.90 -9.52 -12.74
CA GLU A 384 18.35 -8.92 -13.95
C GLU A 384 18.24 -7.40 -13.81
N PHE A 385 18.36 -6.70 -14.95
CA PHE A 385 18.10 -5.25 -14.95
C PHE A 385 16.66 -4.94 -14.61
N VAL A 386 16.48 -4.08 -13.62
CA VAL A 386 15.19 -3.50 -13.23
C VAL A 386 15.36 -1.99 -13.20
N ALA A 387 14.35 -1.28 -13.71
CA ALA A 387 14.33 0.19 -13.63
C ALA A 387 14.33 0.61 -12.15
N ASP A 388 15.30 1.43 -11.78
CA ASP A 388 15.42 1.99 -10.44
C ASP A 388 14.81 3.40 -10.44
N TYR A 389 13.81 3.61 -9.61
CA TYR A 389 13.13 4.89 -9.41
C TYR A 389 13.54 5.56 -8.10
N SER A 390 14.53 5.00 -7.40
CA SER A 390 15.14 5.63 -6.22
C SER A 390 16.12 6.73 -6.62
N GLY A 391 16.38 7.63 -5.67
CA GLY A 391 17.32 8.71 -5.85
C GLY A 391 16.80 9.89 -6.70
N GLU A 392 17.70 10.84 -6.95
CA GLU A 392 17.41 12.11 -7.62
C GLU A 392 17.48 12.03 -9.16
N ALA A 393 18.09 10.98 -9.71
CA ALA A 393 18.35 10.86 -11.15
C ALA A 393 17.05 10.87 -11.99
N GLN A 394 16.00 10.27 -11.47
CA GLN A 394 14.67 10.33 -12.05
C GLN A 394 13.67 10.87 -11.05
N ARG A 395 13.47 12.19 -11.08
CA ARG A 395 12.53 12.84 -10.17
C ARG A 395 11.14 12.25 -10.27
N SER A 396 10.61 11.90 -9.14
CA SER A 396 9.28 11.30 -9.04
C SER A 396 8.63 11.65 -7.71
N PHE A 397 7.30 11.64 -7.70
CA PHE A 397 6.47 11.81 -6.51
C PHE A 397 5.47 10.67 -6.41
N ILE A 398 4.99 10.39 -5.22
CA ILE A 398 3.97 9.37 -5.01
C ILE A 398 2.60 9.93 -5.43
N TRP A 399 1.93 9.26 -6.38
CA TRP A 399 0.52 9.54 -6.69
C TRP A 399 -0.44 8.50 -6.09
N SER A 400 0.08 7.35 -5.68
CA SER A 400 -0.66 6.31 -4.97
C SER A 400 0.23 5.64 -3.93
N HIS A 401 0.05 6.01 -2.66
CA HIS A 401 0.86 5.49 -1.56
C HIS A 401 0.69 3.98 -1.39
N ALA A 402 -0.54 3.50 -1.54
CA ALA A 402 -0.82 2.06 -1.50
C ALA A 402 -0.04 1.25 -2.54
N LYS A 403 0.23 1.81 -3.73
CA LYS A 403 1.03 1.13 -4.77
C LYS A 403 2.52 1.20 -4.49
N THR A 404 3.00 2.33 -3.97
CA THR A 404 4.42 2.48 -3.64
C THR A 404 4.84 1.71 -2.39
N ALA A 405 3.92 1.31 -1.52
CA ALA A 405 4.18 0.39 -0.40
C ALA A 405 4.29 -1.09 -0.83
N ASP A 406 4.26 -1.38 -2.13
CA ASP A 406 4.36 -2.74 -2.67
C ASP A 406 5.82 -3.13 -2.94
N VAL A 407 6.40 -3.91 -2.03
CA VAL A 407 7.80 -4.37 -2.08
C VAL A 407 8.12 -5.14 -3.37
N CYS A 408 7.13 -5.85 -3.96
CA CYS A 408 7.34 -6.56 -5.23
C CYS A 408 7.65 -5.63 -6.40
N HIS A 409 7.06 -4.42 -6.38
CA HIS A 409 7.23 -3.42 -7.43
C HIS A 409 8.30 -2.36 -7.11
N HIS A 410 8.73 -2.33 -5.85
CA HIS A 410 9.71 -1.39 -5.30
C HIS A 410 10.86 -2.14 -4.60
N PRO A 411 11.78 -2.76 -5.35
CA PRO A 411 12.87 -3.57 -4.79
C PRO A 411 13.83 -2.78 -3.89
N GLU A 412 13.86 -1.46 -3.98
CA GLU A 412 14.62 -0.57 -3.11
C GLU A 412 14.28 -0.72 -1.63
N PHE A 413 13.05 -1.14 -1.28
CA PHE A 413 12.68 -1.45 0.09
C PHE A 413 13.61 -2.47 0.75
N ARG A 414 14.12 -3.45 -0.02
CA ARG A 414 15.06 -4.48 0.47
C ARG A 414 16.36 -3.91 1.06
N LYS A 415 16.68 -2.65 0.74
CA LYS A 415 17.87 -1.97 1.21
C LYS A 415 17.56 -0.80 2.14
N LEU A 416 16.34 -0.26 2.11
CA LEU A 416 16.02 1.04 2.67
C LEU A 416 15.04 0.98 3.84
N HIS A 417 14.51 -0.19 4.18
CA HIS A 417 13.58 -0.35 5.30
C HIS A 417 13.94 -1.56 6.17
N GLY A 418 14.09 -1.34 7.48
CA GLY A 418 14.57 -2.36 8.42
C GLY A 418 13.81 -3.68 8.38
N HIS A 419 12.47 -3.64 8.33
CA HIS A 419 11.64 -4.84 8.23
C HIS A 419 11.96 -5.69 6.98
N THR A 420 12.33 -5.07 5.88
CA THR A 420 12.57 -5.76 4.61
C THR A 420 14.04 -6.08 4.32
N MET A 421 15.00 -5.60 5.13
CA MET A 421 16.43 -5.84 4.93
C MET A 421 16.85 -7.31 5.11
N GLY A 422 16.17 -8.05 5.99
CA GLY A 422 16.45 -9.46 6.27
C GLY A 422 15.88 -10.43 5.23
N GLN A 423 15.88 -11.72 5.55
CA GLN A 423 15.29 -12.76 4.69
C GLN A 423 13.76 -12.74 4.65
N GLY A 424 13.15 -12.02 5.58
CA GLY A 424 11.70 -12.01 5.80
C GLY A 424 11.22 -13.17 6.68
N VAL A 425 9.93 -13.16 6.97
CA VAL A 425 9.25 -14.22 7.71
C VAL A 425 9.42 -15.55 6.94
N PRO A 426 9.67 -16.68 7.62
CA PRO A 426 9.68 -17.98 6.97
C PRO A 426 8.37 -18.24 6.23
N LEU A 427 8.47 -18.78 5.02
CA LEU A 427 7.30 -19.22 4.28
C LEU A 427 6.67 -20.43 4.98
N GLY A 428 5.36 -20.44 5.11
CA GLY A 428 4.65 -21.48 5.85
C GLY A 428 3.20 -21.63 5.40
N PRO A 429 2.44 -22.50 6.08
CA PRO A 429 1.02 -22.66 5.82
C PRO A 429 0.24 -21.39 6.22
N LEU A 430 -0.90 -21.19 5.57
CA LEU A 430 -1.84 -20.14 5.96
C LEU A 430 -2.43 -20.46 7.34
N VAL A 431 -2.25 -19.52 8.28
CA VAL A 431 -2.84 -19.59 9.63
C VAL A 431 -3.53 -18.28 9.96
N PRO A 432 -4.63 -18.28 10.73
CA PRO A 432 -5.40 -17.09 11.03
C PRO A 432 -4.78 -16.33 12.23
N LEU A 433 -3.76 -15.54 11.97
CA LEU A 433 -3.18 -14.63 12.94
C LEU A 433 -3.54 -13.19 12.61
N PHE A 434 -3.99 -12.45 13.62
CA PHE A 434 -4.32 -11.04 13.52
C PHE A 434 -3.09 -10.21 13.90
N THR A 435 -2.81 -9.19 13.09
CA THR A 435 -1.68 -8.29 13.28
C THR A 435 -2.12 -6.83 13.17
N PHE A 436 -1.32 -5.92 13.71
CA PHE A 436 -1.58 -4.48 13.64
C PHE A 436 -0.85 -3.79 12.47
N ALA A 437 0.16 -4.43 11.91
CA ALA A 437 0.86 -3.98 10.71
C ALA A 437 1.40 -5.15 9.91
N LYS A 438 1.40 -4.98 8.59
CA LYS A 438 1.99 -5.94 7.64
C LYS A 438 2.32 -5.22 6.34
N THR A 439 3.23 -5.77 5.54
CA THR A 439 3.34 -5.39 4.13
C THR A 439 2.26 -6.12 3.32
N LYS A 440 2.14 -5.82 2.04
CA LYS A 440 1.21 -6.53 1.16
C LYS A 440 1.55 -8.01 0.95
N LEU A 441 2.75 -8.43 1.34
CA LEU A 441 3.24 -9.80 1.13
C LEU A 441 2.82 -10.77 2.21
N GLN A 442 2.62 -10.28 3.44
CA GLN A 442 2.18 -11.13 4.53
C GLN A 442 0.68 -11.43 4.42
N SER A 443 0.33 -12.63 4.89
CA SER A 443 -1.03 -13.15 4.87
C SER A 443 -1.69 -13.15 6.25
N ASP A 444 -1.11 -12.44 7.20
CA ASP A 444 -1.77 -12.09 8.46
C ASP A 444 -3.03 -11.26 8.20
N ILE A 445 -3.96 -11.28 9.13
CA ILE A 445 -5.22 -10.53 9.04
C ILE A 445 -5.04 -9.18 9.75
N LEU A 446 -5.18 -8.10 9.01
CA LEU A 446 -4.92 -6.75 9.53
C LEU A 446 -6.06 -6.27 10.43
N SER A 447 -5.71 -5.83 11.63
CA SER A 447 -6.61 -5.33 12.68
C SER A 447 -6.29 -3.89 13.06
N THR A 448 -7.08 -3.31 13.98
CA THR A 448 -6.92 -1.94 14.46
C THR A 448 -6.24 -1.90 15.82
N PRO A 449 -5.07 -1.27 15.98
CA PRO A 449 -4.42 -1.10 17.28
C PRO A 449 -5.03 0.09 18.03
N LEU A 450 -5.66 -0.14 19.19
CA LEU A 450 -6.21 0.93 20.02
C LEU A 450 -5.12 1.85 20.56
N GLU A 451 -3.93 1.33 20.80
CA GLU A 451 -2.77 2.08 21.27
C GLU A 451 -2.31 3.21 20.33
N GLN A 452 -2.73 3.19 19.07
CA GLN A 452 -2.53 4.32 18.14
C GLN A 452 -3.50 5.48 18.39
N TYR A 453 -4.57 5.23 19.15
CA TYR A 453 -5.63 6.19 19.36
C TYR A 453 -5.37 7.00 20.62
N GLU A 454 -4.83 8.19 20.45
CA GLU A 454 -4.63 9.16 21.51
C GLU A 454 -5.91 9.99 21.72
N GLU A 455 -6.79 9.52 22.59
CA GLU A 455 -8.08 10.17 22.84
C GLU A 455 -7.95 11.38 23.77
N HIS A 456 -7.00 11.33 24.70
CA HIS A 456 -7.05 12.20 25.87
C HIS A 456 -6.14 13.43 25.80
N TYR A 457 -5.10 13.43 24.97
CA TYR A 457 -4.17 14.56 24.95
C TYR A 457 -3.53 14.78 23.58
N ILE A 458 -4.17 15.63 22.77
CA ILE A 458 -3.59 16.14 21.52
C ILE A 458 -2.65 17.33 21.80
N GLY A 459 -2.78 17.95 22.97
CA GLY A 459 -2.07 19.16 23.35
C GLY A 459 -2.72 20.44 22.81
N TYR A 460 -2.15 21.58 23.19
CA TYR A 460 -2.52 22.85 22.59
C TYR A 460 -2.02 22.91 21.15
N ASP A 461 -2.94 23.05 20.21
CA ASP A 461 -2.66 23.11 18.77
C ASP A 461 -2.99 24.52 18.26
N PRO A 462 -2.00 25.41 18.12
CA PRO A 462 -2.22 26.78 17.69
C PRO A 462 -2.82 26.85 16.27
N PRO A 463 -3.51 27.95 15.91
CA PRO A 463 -3.90 28.19 14.52
C PRO A 463 -2.66 28.23 13.63
N TRP A 464 -2.85 28.06 12.32
CA TRP A 464 -1.74 27.94 11.36
C TRP A 464 -0.75 29.11 11.44
N GLU A 465 -1.25 30.33 11.54
CA GLU A 465 -0.46 31.56 11.64
C GLU A 465 0.26 31.67 13.00
N GLY A 466 -0.24 30.98 14.03
CA GLY A 466 0.36 30.91 15.36
C GLY A 466 1.46 29.87 15.48
N LYS A 467 1.67 29.01 14.47
CA LYS A 467 2.75 28.01 14.46
C LYS A 467 4.09 28.73 14.17
N SER A 468 4.94 28.81 15.18
CA SER A 468 6.19 29.58 15.13
C SER A 468 7.33 28.89 14.38
N GLN A 469 7.25 27.55 14.20
CA GLN A 469 8.30 26.76 13.59
C GLN A 469 7.92 26.31 12.17
N ASN A 470 8.52 26.97 11.16
CA ASN A 470 8.30 26.61 9.77
C ASN A 470 9.29 25.54 9.30
N LYS A 471 9.38 24.43 10.04
CA LYS A 471 10.31 23.30 9.84
C LYS A 471 9.60 21.96 9.97
N LEU A 472 10.25 20.93 9.47
CA LEU A 472 9.87 19.54 9.60
C LEU A 472 10.42 18.97 10.90
N LEU A 473 9.54 18.60 11.83
CA LEU A 473 9.89 18.01 13.10
C LEU A 473 9.87 16.50 13.05
N TRP A 474 10.94 15.87 13.57
CA TRP A 474 10.94 14.46 13.96
C TRP A 474 11.82 14.24 15.20
N ARG A 475 11.28 13.49 16.14
CA ARG A 475 12.00 12.90 17.27
C ARG A 475 11.61 11.42 17.34
N GLY A 476 12.55 10.53 17.47
CA GLY A 476 12.30 9.10 17.62
C GLY A 476 13.50 8.34 18.16
N SER A 477 13.24 7.13 18.64
CA SER A 477 14.28 6.23 19.15
C SER A 477 15.02 5.50 18.02
N THR A 478 16.17 4.91 18.34
CA THR A 478 16.95 4.02 17.49
C THR A 478 16.29 2.65 17.39
N THR A 479 15.09 2.59 16.76
CA THR A 479 14.33 1.37 16.49
C THR A 479 14.02 1.26 15.00
N GLY A 480 13.37 0.18 14.58
CA GLY A 480 13.00 -0.07 13.19
C GLY A 480 13.94 -1.02 12.47
N VAL A 481 15.02 -1.41 13.10
CA VAL A 481 15.97 -2.43 12.67
C VAL A 481 16.83 -2.79 13.89
N GLU A 482 17.44 -3.95 13.91
CA GLU A 482 18.52 -4.24 14.85
C GLU A 482 19.82 -3.60 14.34
N PHE A 483 20.45 -2.79 15.20
CA PHE A 483 21.66 -2.06 14.86
C PHE A 483 22.87 -2.90 15.28
N ASP A 484 23.44 -3.60 14.33
CA ASP A 484 24.64 -4.41 14.54
C ASP A 484 25.62 -4.27 13.36
N ARG A 485 26.81 -4.85 13.49
CA ARG A 485 27.87 -4.79 12.46
C ARG A 485 27.52 -5.55 11.18
N HIS A 486 26.50 -6.45 11.21
CA HIS A 486 26.11 -7.29 10.06
C HIS A 486 24.94 -6.68 9.31
N THR A 487 24.16 -5.83 9.95
CA THR A 487 23.01 -5.15 9.36
C THR A 487 23.42 -3.81 8.77
N PRO A 488 23.05 -3.49 7.53
CA PRO A 488 23.35 -2.18 6.92
C PRO A 488 22.44 -1.08 7.50
N TRP A 489 22.38 -0.95 8.82
CA TRP A 489 21.43 -0.14 9.58
C TRP A 489 21.45 1.37 9.22
N ARG A 490 22.61 1.89 8.71
CA ARG A 490 22.67 3.27 8.21
C ARG A 490 21.74 3.55 7.04
N LEU A 491 21.34 2.51 6.31
CA LEU A 491 20.35 2.58 5.23
C LEU A 491 18.90 2.42 5.72
N SER A 492 18.68 2.07 7.00
CA SER A 492 17.33 1.95 7.54
C SER A 492 16.60 3.31 7.54
N GLN A 493 15.29 3.28 7.54
CA GLN A 493 14.46 4.47 7.38
C GLN A 493 14.78 5.59 8.38
N ARG A 494 14.95 5.28 9.67
CA ARG A 494 15.23 6.28 10.71
C ARG A 494 16.66 6.78 10.68
N ALA A 495 17.63 5.86 10.55
CA ALA A 495 19.05 6.23 10.49
C ALA A 495 19.34 7.10 9.25
N ARG A 496 18.76 6.75 8.09
CA ARG A 496 18.92 7.50 6.85
C ARG A 496 18.30 8.90 6.94
N LEU A 497 17.11 9.03 7.54
CA LEU A 497 16.50 10.34 7.81
C LEU A 497 17.41 11.21 8.68
N HIS A 498 17.95 10.63 9.75
CA HIS A 498 18.88 11.34 10.64
C HIS A 498 20.14 11.77 9.89
N ILE A 499 20.81 10.84 9.17
CA ILE A 499 22.05 11.12 8.42
C ILE A 499 21.79 12.24 7.41
N MET A 500 20.75 12.11 6.56
CA MET A 500 20.43 13.11 5.55
C MET A 500 20.18 14.50 6.15
N SER A 501 19.48 14.58 7.27
CA SER A 501 19.13 15.87 7.91
C SER A 501 20.30 16.53 8.63
N HIS A 502 21.44 15.84 8.79
CA HIS A 502 22.68 16.35 9.38
C HIS A 502 23.83 16.48 8.38
N GLU A 503 23.58 16.21 7.11
CA GLU A 503 24.56 16.46 6.06
C GLU A 503 24.85 17.97 5.94
N THR A 504 26.16 18.32 5.95
CA THR A 504 26.63 19.70 5.81
C THR A 504 27.39 19.93 4.51
N GLU A 505 27.71 18.87 3.78
CA GLU A 505 28.49 18.92 2.54
C GLU A 505 27.62 18.53 1.33
N GLY A 506 28.05 18.96 0.16
CA GLY A 506 27.40 18.66 -1.11
C GLY A 506 26.18 19.55 -1.41
N ASP A 507 25.78 19.54 -2.66
CA ASP A 507 24.62 20.24 -3.18
C ASP A 507 23.50 19.25 -3.52
N ARG A 508 22.25 19.72 -3.39
CA ARG A 508 21.05 19.01 -3.82
C ARG A 508 20.36 19.80 -4.90
N ALA A 509 20.03 19.16 -5.99
CA ALA A 509 19.19 19.75 -7.01
C ALA A 509 17.74 19.74 -6.53
N VAL A 510 17.11 20.88 -6.36
CA VAL A 510 15.75 21.03 -5.82
C VAL A 510 14.86 21.71 -6.86
N ILE A 511 13.67 21.14 -7.09
CA ILE A 511 12.69 21.74 -7.97
C ILE A 511 11.70 22.61 -7.19
N TRP A 512 11.29 23.71 -7.81
CA TRP A 512 10.36 24.67 -7.26
C TRP A 512 9.50 25.32 -8.35
N SER A 513 8.46 26.07 -7.97
CA SER A 513 7.52 26.67 -8.90
C SER A 513 7.75 28.16 -9.05
N GLN A 514 7.92 28.65 -10.28
CA GLN A 514 7.95 30.08 -10.58
C GLN A 514 6.89 30.43 -11.63
N ARG A 515 5.86 31.15 -11.21
CA ARG A 515 4.74 31.53 -12.11
C ARG A 515 4.16 30.35 -12.89
N GLY A 516 3.99 29.20 -12.21
CA GLY A 516 3.48 27.96 -12.78
C GLY A 516 4.46 27.16 -13.65
N LYS A 517 5.72 27.60 -13.78
CA LYS A 517 6.78 26.86 -14.50
C LYS A 517 7.68 26.15 -13.50
N LEU A 518 8.08 24.94 -13.84
CA LEU A 518 9.07 24.19 -13.08
C LEU A 518 10.45 24.87 -13.22
N ARG A 519 11.14 25.02 -12.10
CA ARG A 519 12.51 25.50 -11.99
C ARG A 519 13.32 24.51 -11.19
N GLU A 520 14.62 24.52 -11.37
CA GLU A 520 15.56 23.72 -10.61
C GLU A 520 16.71 24.62 -10.14
N SER A 521 17.16 24.38 -8.91
CA SER A 521 18.30 25.09 -8.31
C SER A 521 19.15 24.10 -7.52
N ASN A 522 20.47 24.21 -7.64
CA ASN A 522 21.40 23.50 -6.77
C ASN A 522 21.58 24.29 -5.47
N ILE A 523 21.25 23.69 -4.35
CA ILE A 523 21.29 24.31 -3.02
C ILE A 523 22.11 23.40 -2.10
N SER A 524 22.99 23.97 -1.28
CA SER A 524 23.81 23.15 -0.38
C SER A 524 22.95 22.41 0.64
N ALA A 525 23.33 21.17 0.95
CA ALA A 525 22.66 20.34 1.96
C ALA A 525 22.57 21.05 3.30
N ALA A 526 23.62 21.73 3.73
CA ALA A 526 23.64 22.54 4.95
C ALA A 526 22.52 23.61 4.96
N THR A 527 22.33 24.34 3.85
CA THR A 527 21.30 25.37 3.74
C THR A 527 19.91 24.76 3.79
N LEU A 528 19.68 23.66 3.07
CA LEU A 528 18.38 22.96 3.06
C LEU A 528 18.03 22.42 4.46
N ASN A 529 19.00 21.80 5.13
CA ASN A 529 18.81 21.23 6.46
C ASN A 529 18.56 22.36 7.49
N GLN A 530 19.31 23.46 7.43
CA GLN A 530 19.08 24.60 8.30
C GLN A 530 17.67 25.19 8.11
N LEU A 531 17.20 25.27 6.87
CA LEU A 531 15.91 25.87 6.54
C LEU A 531 14.73 24.96 6.87
N TYR A 532 14.82 23.67 6.49
CA TYR A 532 13.66 22.79 6.50
C TYR A 532 13.61 21.80 7.67
N MET A 533 14.77 21.42 8.25
CA MET A 533 14.84 20.25 9.12
C MET A 533 15.02 20.60 10.60
N ASP A 534 14.29 19.90 11.46
CA ASP A 534 14.56 19.73 12.90
C ASP A 534 14.27 18.28 13.26
N THR A 535 15.15 17.40 12.79
CA THR A 535 15.01 15.96 13.00
C THR A 535 16.18 15.45 13.81
N SER A 536 15.93 14.57 14.77
CA SER A 536 16.97 13.95 15.57
C SER A 536 16.48 12.69 16.25
N PHE A 537 17.39 11.80 16.59
CA PHE A 537 17.11 10.78 17.59
C PHE A 537 16.84 11.42 18.97
N SER A 538 16.07 10.71 19.79
CA SER A 538 15.76 11.12 21.17
C SER A 538 15.60 9.88 22.06
N GLY A 539 15.85 10.07 23.35
CA GLY A 539 15.89 8.97 24.33
C GLY A 539 17.22 8.21 24.29
N ASP A 540 17.25 7.08 24.96
CA ASP A 540 18.43 6.24 25.00
C ASP A 540 18.60 5.43 23.71
N VAL A 541 19.85 5.10 23.37
CA VAL A 541 20.19 4.21 22.26
C VAL A 541 19.72 2.80 22.62
N GLN A 542 18.99 2.16 21.75
CA GLN A 542 18.40 0.83 21.95
C GLN A 542 18.38 0.00 20.66
N GLN A 543 18.08 -1.30 20.76
CA GLN A 543 18.10 -2.26 19.67
C GLN A 543 19.45 -2.33 18.93
N CYS A 544 20.55 -2.36 19.69
CA CYS A 544 21.89 -2.48 19.15
C CYS A 544 22.76 -3.38 20.03
N ASP A 545 23.76 -4.02 19.42
CA ASP A 545 24.86 -4.60 20.19
C ASP A 545 25.70 -3.49 20.86
N GLU A 546 26.51 -3.86 21.88
CA GLU A 546 27.23 -2.89 22.71
C GLU A 546 28.17 -2.01 21.89
N GLU A 547 28.90 -2.59 20.93
CA GLU A 547 29.85 -1.88 20.05
C GLU A 547 29.12 -0.88 19.14
N THR A 548 28.01 -1.29 18.54
CA THR A 548 27.20 -0.43 17.67
C THR A 548 26.46 0.64 18.46
N CYS A 549 25.97 0.32 19.67
CA CYS A 549 25.37 1.30 20.56
C CYS A 549 26.36 2.42 20.91
N GLU A 550 27.61 2.08 21.23
CA GLU A 550 28.67 3.06 21.50
C GLU A 550 28.99 3.89 20.25
N LEU A 551 29.12 3.25 19.10
CA LEU A 551 29.32 3.94 17.83
C LEU A 551 28.20 4.96 17.54
N ILE A 552 26.96 4.58 17.74
CA ILE A 552 25.79 5.46 17.51
C ILE A 552 25.85 6.65 18.47
N ARG A 553 26.11 6.43 19.78
CA ARG A 553 26.23 7.53 20.76
C ARG A 553 27.32 8.53 20.39
N ASN A 554 28.42 8.04 19.84
CA ASN A 554 29.58 8.87 19.50
C ASN A 554 29.47 9.57 18.13
N THR A 555 28.63 9.09 17.23
CA THR A 555 28.56 9.58 15.83
C THR A 555 27.25 10.22 15.43
N MET A 556 26.17 10.02 16.21
CA MET A 556 24.87 10.57 15.89
C MET A 556 24.41 11.59 16.94
N GLU A 557 23.72 12.63 16.50
CA GLU A 557 23.17 13.63 17.40
C GLU A 557 21.88 13.12 18.05
N PHE A 558 21.79 13.30 19.37
CA PHE A 558 20.58 13.06 20.16
C PHE A 558 20.10 14.36 20.76
N LYS A 559 18.83 14.68 20.56
CA LYS A 559 18.16 15.81 21.18
C LYS A 559 17.19 15.33 22.28
N PRO A 560 16.90 16.14 23.28
CA PRO A 560 15.85 15.84 24.24
C PRO A 560 14.52 15.55 23.54
N THR A 561 13.66 14.79 24.21
CA THR A 561 12.26 14.66 23.80
C THR A 561 11.59 16.01 23.83
N ILE A 562 10.69 16.25 22.89
CA ILE A 562 9.95 17.50 22.81
C ILE A 562 8.53 17.29 23.37
N GLY A 563 8.05 18.24 24.15
CA GLY A 563 6.69 18.20 24.68
C GLY A 563 5.63 18.30 23.58
N ILE A 564 4.44 17.78 23.85
CA ILE A 564 3.34 17.75 22.86
C ILE A 564 2.97 19.18 22.43
N ASP A 565 2.76 20.10 23.38
CA ASP A 565 2.38 21.48 23.07
C ASP A 565 3.47 22.22 22.28
N GLU A 566 4.74 22.01 22.64
CA GLU A 566 5.87 22.54 21.90
C GLU A 566 5.95 21.94 20.50
N SER A 567 5.78 20.64 20.35
CA SER A 567 5.77 19.98 19.05
C SER A 567 4.69 20.57 18.13
N ASN A 568 3.53 20.90 18.67
CA ASN A 568 2.41 21.45 17.90
C ASN A 568 2.67 22.87 17.38
N THR A 569 3.76 23.55 17.80
CA THR A 569 4.19 24.83 17.22
C THR A 569 4.85 24.68 15.85
N TYR A 570 5.19 23.45 15.43
CA TYR A 570 5.76 23.18 14.11
C TYR A 570 4.67 23.06 13.03
N LYS A 571 4.95 23.61 11.84
CA LYS A 571 4.05 23.50 10.69
C LYS A 571 4.07 22.10 10.04
N TYR A 572 5.18 21.38 10.13
CA TYR A 572 5.36 20.10 9.44
C TYR A 572 5.86 19.02 10.39
N PHE A 573 5.29 17.83 10.26
CA PHE A 573 5.77 16.61 10.89
C PHE A 573 6.17 15.58 9.85
N ILE A 574 7.12 14.72 10.19
CA ILE A 574 7.35 13.48 9.44
C ILE A 574 7.06 12.29 10.33
N ASP A 575 6.29 11.35 9.79
CA ASP A 575 5.98 10.06 10.39
C ASP A 575 6.73 8.97 9.64
N VAL A 576 7.57 8.22 10.38
CA VAL A 576 8.44 7.15 9.87
C VAL A 576 8.21 5.91 10.71
N ASP A 577 8.10 4.76 10.06
CA ASP A 577 7.89 3.47 10.70
C ASP A 577 8.94 3.15 11.78
N GLY A 578 8.50 2.40 12.78
CA GLY A 578 9.35 1.71 13.76
C GLY A 578 9.72 0.31 13.28
N ASN A 579 9.64 -0.67 14.18
CA ASN A 579 9.76 -2.10 13.82
C ASN A 579 8.60 -2.55 12.93
N GLY A 580 7.38 -2.12 13.26
CA GLY A 580 6.19 -2.19 12.45
C GLY A 580 5.70 -0.78 12.09
N TRP A 581 4.43 -0.51 12.36
CA TRP A 581 3.80 0.79 12.11
C TRP A 581 4.35 1.92 13.00
N SER A 582 3.89 3.14 12.76
CA SER A 582 4.13 4.28 13.66
C SER A 582 2.91 4.52 14.57
N GLY A 583 3.08 4.39 15.87
CA GLY A 583 2.03 4.67 16.87
C GLY A 583 1.63 6.15 16.98
N ARG A 584 2.32 7.07 16.29
CA ARG A 584 2.09 8.52 16.40
C ARG A 584 1.19 9.09 15.32
N PHE A 585 0.87 8.32 14.28
CA PHE A 585 0.21 8.86 13.09
C PHE A 585 -1.13 9.53 13.40
N HIS A 586 -1.99 8.90 14.23
CA HIS A 586 -3.27 9.48 14.64
C HIS A 586 -3.10 10.80 15.40
N ARG A 587 -2.22 10.84 16.41
CA ARG A 587 -1.95 12.06 17.18
C ARG A 587 -1.47 13.20 16.28
N LEU A 588 -0.48 12.93 15.42
CA LEU A 588 0.08 13.94 14.51
C LEU A 588 -0.98 14.45 13.53
N MET A 589 -1.78 13.53 12.96
CA MET A 589 -2.89 13.88 12.07
C MET A 589 -3.98 14.71 12.76
N SER A 590 -4.11 14.58 14.09
CA SER A 590 -5.10 15.33 14.87
C SER A 590 -4.74 16.79 15.11
N THR A 591 -3.58 17.25 14.62
CA THR A 591 -3.14 18.65 14.68
C THR A 591 -3.37 19.39 13.35
N ARG A 592 -3.21 20.71 13.35
CA ARG A 592 -3.24 21.54 12.13
C ARG A 592 -1.96 21.46 11.31
N SER A 593 -0.94 20.75 11.79
CA SER A 593 0.33 20.62 11.08
C SER A 593 0.18 19.70 9.88
N VAL A 594 0.97 19.93 8.86
CA VAL A 594 1.06 19.03 7.70
C VAL A 594 1.87 17.81 8.09
N LEU A 595 1.35 16.63 7.81
CA LEU A 595 2.01 15.37 8.09
C LEU A 595 2.57 14.74 6.80
N LEU A 596 3.89 14.53 6.77
CA LEU A 596 4.56 13.74 5.74
C LEU A 596 4.67 12.30 6.26
N LYS A 597 4.30 11.29 5.45
CA LYS A 597 4.37 9.87 5.86
C LYS A 597 5.19 9.04 4.90
N SER A 598 6.21 8.37 5.45
CA SER A 598 7.01 7.35 4.75
C SER A 598 6.80 6.00 5.45
N THR A 599 6.23 5.01 4.74
CA THR A 599 5.86 3.72 5.33
C THR A 599 5.95 2.58 4.32
N ALA A 600 6.31 1.39 4.83
CA ALA A 600 6.20 0.11 4.12
C ALA A 600 4.88 -0.63 4.44
N PHE A 601 4.12 -0.15 5.43
CA PHE A 601 2.98 -0.86 5.99
C PHE A 601 1.65 -0.19 5.59
N PRO A 602 0.82 -0.84 4.76
CA PRO A 602 -0.59 -0.54 4.72
C PRO A 602 -1.22 -0.84 6.09
N GLU A 603 -2.03 0.09 6.58
CA GLU A 603 -2.72 -0.02 7.85
C GLU A 603 -4.23 -0.02 7.64
N TRP A 604 -5.02 -0.40 8.65
CA TRP A 604 -6.47 -0.56 8.57
C TRP A 604 -7.24 0.63 7.96
N TYR A 605 -6.69 1.85 8.06
CA TYR A 605 -7.29 3.07 7.54
C TYR A 605 -6.88 3.40 6.10
N GLN A 606 -6.04 2.57 5.45
CA GLN A 606 -5.48 2.88 4.12
C GLN A 606 -6.56 3.16 3.06
N ASP A 607 -7.64 2.39 3.05
CA ASP A 607 -8.75 2.59 2.12
C ASP A 607 -9.60 3.83 2.47
N ARG A 608 -9.43 4.37 3.66
CA ARG A 608 -10.25 5.43 4.27
C ARG A 608 -9.60 6.81 4.25
N VAL A 609 -8.30 6.91 4.05
CA VAL A 609 -7.51 8.14 3.97
C VAL A 609 -7.13 8.46 2.53
N GLN A 610 -6.82 9.71 2.22
CA GLN A 610 -6.38 10.11 0.88
C GLN A 610 -5.10 10.92 0.96
N GLU A 611 -4.04 10.39 0.34
CA GLU A 611 -2.78 11.11 0.09
C GLU A 611 -3.03 12.43 -0.64
N TRP A 612 -2.20 13.45 -0.40
CA TRP A 612 -2.26 14.82 -0.92
C TRP A 612 -3.51 15.62 -0.51
N VAL A 613 -4.42 15.01 0.26
CA VAL A 613 -5.60 15.68 0.85
C VAL A 613 -5.48 15.75 2.37
N HIS A 614 -5.10 14.65 3.02
CA HIS A 614 -5.04 14.55 4.47
C HIS A 614 -3.62 14.49 5.01
N TYR A 615 -2.69 14.03 4.19
CA TYR A 615 -1.26 13.93 4.48
C TYR A 615 -0.48 13.93 3.16
N ILE A 616 0.83 14.12 3.24
CA ILE A 616 1.73 14.08 2.09
C ILE A 616 2.48 12.74 2.12
N PRO A 617 2.34 11.89 1.09
CA PRO A 617 3.12 10.66 1.00
C PRO A 617 4.56 10.99 0.62
N LEU A 618 5.51 10.32 1.25
CA LEU A 618 6.94 10.50 1.05
C LEU A 618 7.59 9.20 0.60
N LYS A 619 8.44 9.26 -0.41
CA LYS A 619 9.19 8.10 -0.90
C LYS A 619 10.06 7.50 0.21
N ILE A 620 10.24 6.18 0.16
CA ILE A 620 11.03 5.48 1.18
C ILE A 620 12.49 5.95 1.20
N ASP A 621 13.04 6.40 0.06
CA ASP A 621 14.41 6.89 -0.09
C ASP A 621 14.58 8.38 0.26
N TYR A 622 13.50 9.10 0.54
CA TYR A 622 13.45 10.55 0.83
C TYR A 622 13.92 11.46 -0.31
N SER A 623 14.07 10.94 -1.53
CA SER A 623 14.59 11.72 -2.67
C SER A 623 13.65 12.86 -3.09
N ASP A 624 12.36 12.81 -2.70
CA ASP A 624 11.37 13.85 -2.94
C ASP A 624 11.19 14.83 -1.77
N LEU A 625 11.87 14.63 -0.63
CA LEU A 625 11.64 15.40 0.58
C LEU A 625 11.97 16.89 0.42
N TYR A 626 13.15 17.22 -0.10
CA TYR A 626 13.52 18.64 -0.29
C TYR A 626 12.67 19.33 -1.35
N ASP A 627 12.26 18.62 -2.40
CA ASP A 627 11.34 19.12 -3.41
C ASP A 627 9.96 19.44 -2.83
N ILE A 628 9.47 18.59 -1.94
CA ILE A 628 8.21 18.80 -1.20
C ILE A 628 8.33 20.01 -0.28
N MET A 629 9.40 20.08 0.51
CA MET A 629 9.60 21.18 1.44
C MET A 629 9.78 22.53 0.70
N ALA A 630 10.52 22.55 -0.40
CA ALA A 630 10.68 23.73 -1.25
C ALA A 630 9.37 24.17 -1.90
N PHE A 631 8.51 23.23 -2.27
CA PHE A 631 7.19 23.57 -2.80
C PHE A 631 6.30 24.27 -1.76
N PHE A 632 6.29 23.82 -0.53
CA PHE A 632 5.40 24.39 0.49
C PHE A 632 6.01 25.60 1.21
N ILE A 633 7.28 25.53 1.61
CA ILE A 633 7.97 26.60 2.37
C ILE A 633 8.56 27.66 1.44
N GLY A 634 9.03 27.25 0.27
CA GLY A 634 9.81 28.09 -0.64
C GLY A 634 11.31 27.80 -0.55
N THR A 635 12.05 28.32 -1.52
CA THR A 635 13.52 28.27 -1.58
C THR A 635 14.16 29.21 -0.53
N PRO A 636 15.48 29.14 -0.27
CA PRO A 636 16.15 30.00 0.72
C PRO A 636 15.97 31.51 0.46
N ASP A 637 15.75 31.91 -0.79
CA ASP A 637 15.45 33.27 -1.18
C ASP A 637 13.94 33.60 -1.16
N GLY A 638 13.12 32.71 -0.57
CA GLY A 638 11.68 32.90 -0.32
C GLY A 638 10.79 32.74 -1.55
N GLN A 639 11.29 32.15 -2.64
CA GLN A 639 10.50 31.97 -3.84
C GLN A 639 9.76 30.62 -3.85
N GLY A 640 8.62 30.55 -4.52
CA GLY A 640 7.92 29.33 -4.87
C GLY A 640 7.11 28.68 -3.72
N GLY A 641 7.03 29.29 -2.55
CA GLY A 641 6.27 28.76 -1.41
C GLY A 641 4.75 28.73 -1.63
N HIS A 642 4.09 27.70 -1.11
CA HIS A 642 2.63 27.51 -1.19
C HIS A 642 2.04 27.22 0.20
N ASP A 643 2.25 28.14 1.15
CA ASP A 643 1.87 28.01 2.56
C ASP A 643 0.36 27.75 2.74
N SER A 644 -0.49 28.38 1.93
CA SER A 644 -1.96 28.15 1.98
C SER A 644 -2.38 26.74 1.55
N LEU A 645 -1.65 26.08 0.65
CA LEU A 645 -1.91 24.70 0.30
C LEU A 645 -1.46 23.76 1.44
N ALA A 646 -0.36 24.07 2.12
CA ALA A 646 0.07 23.36 3.30
C ALA A 646 -0.99 23.44 4.41
N GLU A 647 -1.45 24.64 4.75
CA GLU A 647 -2.54 24.88 5.71
C GLU A 647 -3.78 24.07 5.38
N LYS A 648 -4.21 24.07 4.12
CA LYS A 648 -5.37 23.32 3.65
C LYS A 648 -5.22 21.83 3.90
N ILE A 649 -4.04 21.23 3.61
CA ILE A 649 -3.76 19.79 3.83
C ILE A 649 -3.76 19.50 5.33
N GLY A 650 -3.08 20.29 6.17
CA GLY A 650 -3.06 20.11 7.62
C GLY A 650 -4.46 20.19 8.23
N ALA A 651 -5.24 21.20 7.83
CA ALA A 651 -6.63 21.34 8.28
C ALA A 651 -7.53 20.18 7.83
N SER A 652 -7.31 19.67 6.61
CA SER A 652 -8.06 18.49 6.10
C SER A 652 -7.68 17.22 6.83
N GLY A 653 -6.40 17.00 7.14
CA GLY A 653 -5.93 15.89 7.94
C GLY A 653 -6.55 15.88 9.34
N LYS A 654 -6.51 17.02 10.03
CA LYS A 654 -7.15 17.17 11.35
C LYS A 654 -8.64 16.87 11.33
N ARG A 655 -9.35 17.38 10.32
CA ARG A 655 -10.78 17.12 10.16
C ARG A 655 -11.05 15.63 9.92
N TRP A 656 -10.25 15.01 9.04
CA TRP A 656 -10.37 13.59 8.76
C TRP A 656 -10.13 12.73 10.00
N ALA A 657 -9.08 12.99 10.79
CA ALA A 657 -8.82 12.28 12.03
C ALA A 657 -10.01 12.38 13.00
N LYS A 658 -10.58 13.58 13.15
CA LYS A 658 -11.75 13.83 14.00
C LYS A 658 -13.02 13.12 13.52
N GLU A 659 -13.24 13.01 12.21
CA GLU A 659 -14.50 12.54 11.63
C GLU A 659 -14.47 11.05 11.23
N HIS A 660 -13.26 10.49 10.93
CA HIS A 660 -13.11 9.16 10.33
C HIS A 660 -12.13 8.24 11.08
N TRP A 661 -11.46 8.73 12.13
CA TRP A 661 -10.61 7.90 13.00
C TRP A 661 -10.99 8.07 14.47
N ARG A 662 -12.21 7.78 14.80
CA ARG A 662 -12.71 7.71 16.17
C ARG A 662 -12.66 6.26 16.65
N LYS A 663 -12.72 6.04 17.96
CA LYS A 663 -12.84 4.68 18.53
C LYS A 663 -14.00 3.90 17.90
N ALA A 664 -15.11 4.57 17.60
CA ALA A 664 -16.25 3.97 16.91
C ALA A 664 -15.95 3.53 15.46
N ASP A 665 -15.10 4.26 14.73
CA ASP A 665 -14.68 3.88 13.38
C ASP A 665 -13.75 2.66 13.41
N MET A 666 -12.84 2.58 14.39
CA MET A 666 -12.00 1.41 14.64
C MET A 666 -12.84 0.20 15.03
N ALA A 667 -13.84 0.38 15.93
CA ALA A 667 -14.77 -0.68 16.32
C ALA A 667 -15.62 -1.15 15.13
N ALA A 668 -16.08 -0.25 14.25
CA ALA A 668 -16.82 -0.63 13.04
C ALA A 668 -15.98 -1.48 12.08
N TYR A 669 -14.67 -1.17 11.93
CA TYR A 669 -13.76 -2.00 11.17
C TYR A 669 -13.61 -3.39 11.79
N MET A 670 -13.32 -3.47 13.10
CA MET A 670 -13.18 -4.74 13.81
C MET A 670 -14.47 -5.55 13.79
N TYR A 671 -15.62 -4.90 13.98
CA TYR A 671 -16.91 -5.59 13.93
C TYR A 671 -17.16 -6.21 12.55
N ARG A 672 -16.90 -5.45 11.47
CA ARG A 672 -17.00 -5.99 10.11
C ARG A 672 -16.02 -7.14 9.89
N LEU A 673 -14.76 -7.01 10.33
CA LEU A 673 -13.75 -8.05 10.24
C LEU A 673 -14.16 -9.32 10.97
N CYS A 674 -14.71 -9.19 12.19
CA CYS A 674 -15.18 -10.34 12.98
C CYS A 674 -16.35 -11.08 12.30
N LEU A 675 -17.30 -10.36 11.68
CA LEU A 675 -18.39 -10.99 10.93
C LEU A 675 -17.87 -11.77 9.70
N GLU A 676 -16.95 -11.18 8.94
CA GLU A 676 -16.35 -11.83 7.78
C GLU A 676 -15.53 -13.07 8.17
N TYR A 677 -14.77 -12.96 9.25
CA TYR A 677 -13.96 -14.08 9.74
C TYR A 677 -14.81 -15.19 10.36
N ALA A 678 -15.85 -14.86 11.10
CA ALA A 678 -16.83 -15.83 11.61
C ALA A 678 -17.47 -16.62 10.46
N ARG A 679 -17.83 -15.95 9.36
CA ARG A 679 -18.36 -16.61 8.17
C ARG A 679 -17.37 -17.64 7.59
N ILE A 680 -16.06 -17.33 7.55
CA ILE A 680 -15.03 -18.29 7.09
C ILE A 680 -14.95 -19.51 8.00
N LEU A 681 -15.07 -19.33 9.31
CA LEU A 681 -15.00 -20.46 10.26
C LEU A 681 -16.23 -21.40 10.18
N TYR A 682 -17.37 -20.89 9.70
CA TYR A 682 -18.64 -21.59 9.76
C TYR A 682 -19.36 -21.68 8.39
N HIS A 683 -18.62 -21.54 7.26
CA HIS A 683 -19.24 -21.57 5.93
C HIS A 683 -19.83 -22.93 5.53
N ASP A 684 -19.57 -23.99 6.30
CA ASP A 684 -20.19 -25.31 6.19
C ASP A 684 -21.58 -25.41 6.87
N GLU A 685 -21.98 -24.37 7.59
CA GLU A 685 -23.29 -24.28 8.24
C GLU A 685 -24.31 -23.50 7.40
N GLN A 686 -25.57 -23.68 7.71
CA GLN A 686 -26.65 -22.86 7.14
C GLN A 686 -26.68 -21.49 7.84
N ASP A 687 -27.23 -20.47 7.14
CA ASP A 687 -27.48 -19.16 7.70
C ASP A 687 -26.21 -18.38 8.12
N VAL A 688 -25.20 -18.40 7.24
CA VAL A 688 -23.96 -17.64 7.41
C VAL A 688 -23.96 -16.29 6.67
N ASP A 689 -24.90 -16.11 5.75
CA ASP A 689 -25.08 -14.93 4.93
C ASP A 689 -26.27 -14.11 5.40
N PHE A 690 -26.17 -12.80 5.22
CA PHE A 690 -27.30 -11.88 5.36
C PHE A 690 -28.07 -11.85 4.03
N VAL A 691 -29.38 -12.15 4.10
CA VAL A 691 -30.32 -12.04 3.00
C VAL A 691 -31.37 -11.01 3.40
N GLU A 692 -31.42 -9.90 2.66
CA GLU A 692 -32.44 -8.89 2.85
C GLU A 692 -33.83 -9.50 2.60
N SER A 693 -34.71 -9.49 3.62
CA SER A 693 -36.07 -9.96 3.46
C SER A 693 -36.80 -9.00 2.52
N ILE A 694 -37.19 -9.49 1.34
CA ILE A 694 -38.10 -8.76 0.46
C ILE A 694 -39.46 -8.81 1.12
N ASN A 695 -39.82 -7.76 1.85
CA ASN A 695 -41.21 -7.57 2.24
C ASN A 695 -42.01 -7.32 0.97
N PHE A 696 -42.69 -8.35 0.47
CA PHE A 696 -43.79 -8.15 -0.45
C PHE A 696 -44.94 -7.53 0.39
N ASP A 697 -45.03 -6.20 0.41
CA ASP A 697 -46.22 -5.54 0.81
C ASP A 697 -47.33 -6.00 -0.16
N LEU A 698 -48.09 -7.00 0.29
CA LEU A 698 -49.35 -7.37 -0.30
C LEU A 698 -50.42 -6.31 0.16
N SER A 699 -50.31 -5.10 -0.41
CA SER A 699 -51.37 -4.11 -0.29
C SER A 699 -52.29 -4.13 -1.49
#